data_70a2efe5ecac5eca972f9943350c5831
#
_entry.id   70a2efe5ecac5eca972f9943350c5831
#
_cell.length_a   1.000
_cell.length_b   1.000
_cell.length_c   1.000
_cell.angle_alpha   90.00
_cell.angle_beta   90.00
_cell.angle_gamma   90.00
#
_symmetry.space_group_name_H-M   'P 1'
#
loop_
_entity.id
_entity.type
_entity.pdbx_description
1 polymer ?
#
loop_
_entity_poly.entity_id
_entity_poly.type
_entity_poly.pdbx_seq_one_letter_code
_entity_poly.pdbx_strand_id
1 'polypeptide(L)'
;MSKQILWKDSWQAIPRSFGRFIAISLLMLLGTFAFIGLKITGPDMRQTALDFFKQNNLADVTVTSTYGLDQTDQQTIKDQVGVRQVTFGYYQDAAINHSQTSIRVYSNTKQISKYQLVSGKRPTKANEIALSTSLQGKYKLGQTINLGHTTELKNQKFKVVGFVKSSEYVSRTDYGQTNVGTGQLSGIAVTTKNAFNATNYNIARVTYRATKRMNAYSDRYNEYTDDKKTQLQTALNKLRAPKYQNYQSQITTAQNQVTQLEQAASANPAFQTQLSQAQAQLTSTENNLKNLGYPSYTVSTRSSFPGYSVYRSNSRRVDVLANVFPVFLFIIAALVSLTTMMRFVKEERITIGTFSALGYSHRDISLKFILYSIMSSGIGVLLGAIGGFTILPQIVFKAYAASSTISGLQLHFSWTYLLIVIAVALCSTTLAALYALRKDYQEHPASLLLPKPPKAGSKILLERFTPLWRHLSFNYKVTFRNLFRYKSRALMTIFGVAGCVGLLVMGIGIRDSLSGIISKQYETIIKYDLIVAQKAAPIETESQSYQKLLNSDKVRRHQAIYTQQFNKIAGSDQSTQTITMIVPANQKHFNKFVNLLSPSGQELSLPKNGVILTQKMADLLKAKKGSQVSLKDANGQSHHFKVMGIAQMYMGHYLFMSRSAYEQSFKTNYQTNAQLVTLKHNSSKQVKKVAQSFIRTGAVTTTSLNLENQQLIANVINGLNTVIVVLIAIATILAMVVLYNLTNINVSERIRGLSTIKVLGFFDREVTMYIYRETIILTTLGILFGYLFGYGLHAFIMINLPPDNAMFDDSMYPLNFLISTIIPCLITLGLAFIMHRKIRDVDMLEALKSVD
;
A
#
# COMPACT_ATOMS: atom_id res chain seq x y z
N MET A 1 -48.49 35.04 20.24
CA MET A 1 -48.58 33.64 20.75
C MET A 1 -47.22 33.21 21.30
N SER A 2 -47.25 32.52 22.46
CA SER A 2 -46.01 32.13 23.15
C SER A 2 -45.23 31.08 22.36
N LYS A 3 -43.99 31.37 21.94
CA LYS A 3 -43.10 30.43 21.25
C LYS A 3 -42.68 29.24 22.13
N GLN A 4 -43.01 29.25 23.40
CA GLN A 4 -42.64 28.20 24.38
C GLN A 4 -43.25 26.82 24.02
N ILE A 5 -44.48 26.80 23.47
CA ILE A 5 -45.15 25.55 23.05
C ILE A 5 -44.41 24.87 21.89
N LEU A 6 -43.95 25.65 20.91
CA LEU A 6 -43.19 25.12 19.77
C LEU A 6 -41.80 24.59 20.20
N TRP A 7 -41.15 25.25 21.14
CA TRP A 7 -39.90 24.76 21.71
C TRP A 7 -40.09 23.44 22.47
N LYS A 8 -41.15 23.36 23.28
CA LYS A 8 -41.52 22.11 23.99
C LYS A 8 -41.84 20.96 23.03
N ASP A 9 -42.59 21.23 21.96
CA ASP A 9 -42.92 20.21 20.95
C ASP A 9 -41.69 19.78 20.16
N SER A 10 -40.78 20.73 19.82
CA SER A 10 -39.50 20.43 19.17
C SER A 10 -38.60 19.50 19.99
N TRP A 11 -38.52 19.70 21.32
CA TRP A 11 -37.76 18.82 22.20
C TRP A 11 -38.46 17.48 22.41
N GLN A 12 -39.78 17.45 22.51
CA GLN A 12 -40.53 16.20 22.63
C GLN A 12 -40.55 15.35 21.35
N ALA A 13 -40.26 15.93 20.21
CA ALA A 13 -40.15 15.20 18.95
C ALA A 13 -38.96 14.20 18.96
N ILE A 14 -37.87 14.48 19.72
CA ILE A 14 -36.72 13.61 19.83
C ILE A 14 -37.07 12.27 20.50
N PRO A 15 -37.56 12.22 21.73
CA PRO A 15 -37.92 10.95 22.37
C PRO A 15 -39.08 10.23 21.64
N ARG A 16 -40.07 10.95 21.08
CA ARG A 16 -41.16 10.34 20.32
C ARG A 16 -40.70 9.62 19.05
N SER A 17 -39.61 10.07 18.46
CA SER A 17 -39.03 9.46 17.24
C SER A 17 -37.56 9.01 17.42
N PHE A 18 -37.23 8.54 18.63
CA PHE A 18 -35.85 8.22 19.05
C PHE A 18 -35.12 7.24 18.12
N GLY A 19 -35.79 6.18 17.67
CA GLY A 19 -35.16 5.22 16.72
C GLY A 19 -34.74 5.85 15.40
N ARG A 20 -35.50 6.84 14.90
CA ARG A 20 -35.16 7.60 13.70
C ARG A 20 -34.03 8.58 13.95
N PHE A 21 -34.05 9.26 15.09
CA PHE A 21 -33.01 10.18 15.51
C PHE A 21 -31.65 9.47 15.58
N ILE A 22 -31.57 8.33 16.26
CA ILE A 22 -30.36 7.50 16.33
C ILE A 22 -29.95 7.00 14.96
N ALA A 23 -30.87 6.55 14.11
CA ALA A 23 -30.52 6.06 12.77
C ALA A 23 -29.82 7.15 11.93
N ILE A 24 -30.35 8.39 11.91
CA ILE A 24 -29.72 9.51 11.22
C ILE A 24 -28.35 9.84 11.84
N SER A 25 -28.28 9.90 13.19
CA SER A 25 -27.02 10.18 13.89
C SER A 25 -25.95 9.13 13.60
N LEU A 26 -26.30 7.83 13.61
CA LEU A 26 -25.37 6.75 13.30
C LEU A 26 -24.92 6.76 11.84
N LEU A 27 -25.81 7.04 10.89
CA LEU A 27 -25.48 7.17 9.48
C LEU A 27 -24.48 8.31 9.26
N MET A 28 -24.73 9.47 9.85
CA MET A 28 -23.83 10.61 9.77
C MET A 28 -22.50 10.35 10.50
N LEU A 29 -22.55 9.66 11.65
CA LEU A 29 -21.35 9.26 12.38
C LEU A 29 -20.46 8.35 11.52
N LEU A 30 -21.01 7.28 10.95
CA LEU A 30 -20.25 6.33 10.13
C LEU A 30 -19.68 7.00 8.86
N GLY A 31 -20.50 7.80 8.19
CA GLY A 31 -20.06 8.55 7.01
C GLY A 31 -18.92 9.52 7.34
N THR A 32 -19.08 10.31 8.40
CA THR A 32 -18.08 11.28 8.86
C THR A 32 -16.80 10.59 9.34
N PHE A 33 -16.94 9.55 10.15
CA PHE A 33 -15.82 8.76 10.69
C PHE A 33 -14.95 8.19 9.57
N ALA A 34 -15.58 7.53 8.59
CA ALA A 34 -14.85 6.94 7.47
C ALA A 34 -14.25 8.01 6.55
N PHE A 35 -15.01 9.07 6.23
CA PHE A 35 -14.57 10.12 5.33
C PHE A 35 -13.38 10.90 5.90
N ILE A 36 -13.53 11.48 7.09
CA ILE A 36 -12.46 12.26 7.72
C ILE A 36 -11.27 11.36 8.00
N GLY A 37 -11.52 10.18 8.60
CA GLY A 37 -10.45 9.32 9.06
C GLY A 37 -9.56 8.80 7.93
N LEU A 38 -10.12 8.38 6.80
CA LEU A 38 -9.31 7.96 5.67
C LEU A 38 -8.68 9.13 4.92
N LYS A 39 -9.42 10.24 4.74
CA LYS A 39 -8.91 11.44 4.02
C LYS A 39 -7.71 12.08 4.71
N ILE A 40 -7.65 12.06 6.04
CA ILE A 40 -6.54 12.67 6.77
C ILE A 40 -5.36 11.73 6.97
N THR A 41 -5.59 10.40 6.96
CA THR A 41 -4.55 9.42 7.28
C THR A 41 -3.36 9.49 6.32
N GLY A 42 -3.60 9.55 5.01
CA GLY A 42 -2.52 9.64 4.02
C GLY A 42 -1.65 10.90 4.19
N PRO A 43 -2.23 12.12 4.26
CA PRO A 43 -1.52 13.34 4.62
C PRO A 43 -0.75 13.27 5.93
N ASP A 44 -1.36 12.75 7.02
CA ASP A 44 -0.72 12.61 8.33
C ASP A 44 0.49 11.67 8.28
N MET A 45 0.37 10.54 7.57
CA MET A 45 1.49 9.63 7.35
C MET A 45 2.64 10.35 6.64
N ARG A 46 2.35 11.08 5.56
CA ARG A 46 3.40 11.82 4.81
C ARG A 46 4.04 12.90 5.66
N GLN A 47 3.25 13.68 6.39
CA GLN A 47 3.79 14.73 7.25
C GLN A 47 4.68 14.16 8.36
N THR A 48 4.23 13.07 9.00
CA THR A 48 5.01 12.36 10.02
C THR A 48 6.38 11.91 9.47
N ALA A 49 6.41 11.38 8.24
CA ALA A 49 7.66 10.98 7.60
C ALA A 49 8.55 12.19 7.26
N LEU A 50 7.96 13.26 6.72
CA LEU A 50 8.68 14.49 6.38
C LEU A 50 9.33 15.13 7.62
N ASP A 51 8.62 15.16 8.73
CA ASP A 51 9.14 15.67 9.99
C ASP A 51 10.26 14.80 10.55
N PHE A 52 10.13 13.46 10.45
CA PHE A 52 11.19 12.54 10.80
C PHE A 52 12.45 12.74 9.95
N PHE A 53 12.30 12.94 8.64
CA PHE A 53 13.43 13.21 7.74
C PHE A 53 14.08 14.57 8.01
N LYS A 54 13.26 15.58 8.28
CA LYS A 54 13.73 16.94 8.61
C LYS A 54 14.49 16.99 9.93
N GLN A 55 13.97 16.35 10.99
CA GLN A 55 14.63 16.26 12.31
C GLN A 55 15.99 15.59 12.23
N ASN A 56 16.11 14.56 11.39
CA ASN A 56 17.36 13.84 11.20
C ASN A 56 18.24 14.41 10.08
N ASN A 57 17.84 15.52 9.44
CA ASN A 57 18.54 16.16 8.32
C ASN A 57 18.96 15.13 7.26
N LEU A 58 17.98 14.35 6.76
CA LEU A 58 18.23 13.29 5.79
C LEU A 58 18.96 13.84 4.54
N ALA A 59 20.00 13.14 4.09
CA ALA A 59 20.73 13.50 2.88
C ALA A 59 19.81 13.59 1.65
N ASP A 60 20.04 14.54 0.76
CA ASP A 60 19.33 14.63 -0.52
C ASP A 60 19.94 13.66 -1.54
N VAL A 61 21.28 13.58 -1.51
CA VAL A 61 22.07 12.71 -2.38
C VAL A 61 23.17 12.03 -1.55
N THR A 62 23.43 10.75 -1.84
CA THR A 62 24.58 10.01 -1.31
C THR A 62 25.50 9.60 -2.45
N VAL A 63 26.79 9.61 -2.19
CA VAL A 63 27.84 9.15 -3.11
C VAL A 63 28.60 8.01 -2.43
N THR A 64 28.74 6.89 -3.10
CA THR A 64 29.65 5.81 -2.68
C THR A 64 30.70 5.53 -3.75
N SER A 65 31.90 5.11 -3.34
CA SER A 65 33.01 4.79 -4.24
C SER A 65 33.64 3.46 -3.86
N THR A 66 33.99 2.65 -4.88
CA THR A 66 34.69 1.37 -4.69
C THR A 66 36.15 1.57 -4.27
N TYR A 67 36.77 2.66 -4.66
CA TYR A 67 38.17 3.02 -4.33
C TYR A 67 38.28 4.02 -3.17
N GLY A 68 37.16 4.35 -2.53
CA GLY A 68 37.10 5.47 -1.60
C GLY A 68 37.05 6.83 -2.31
N LEU A 69 36.84 7.87 -1.52
CA LEU A 69 36.71 9.26 -1.94
C LEU A 69 37.97 10.00 -1.50
N ASP A 70 38.89 10.17 -2.42
CA ASP A 70 40.15 10.93 -2.20
C ASP A 70 39.91 12.45 -2.15
N GLN A 71 40.94 13.25 -2.01
CA GLN A 71 40.79 14.71 -1.87
C GLN A 71 40.18 15.36 -3.11
N THR A 72 40.50 14.86 -4.31
CA THR A 72 39.93 15.36 -5.57
C THR A 72 38.41 15.05 -5.65
N ASP A 73 38.00 13.81 -5.28
CA ASP A 73 36.61 13.42 -5.22
C ASP A 73 35.84 14.27 -4.18
N GLN A 74 36.44 14.47 -3.00
CA GLN A 74 35.83 15.27 -1.92
C GLN A 74 35.64 16.74 -2.34
N GLN A 75 36.62 17.31 -3.05
CA GLN A 75 36.52 18.67 -3.56
C GLN A 75 35.48 18.78 -4.67
N THR A 76 35.43 17.87 -5.61
CA THR A 76 34.39 17.79 -6.66
C THR A 76 32.98 17.74 -6.07
N ILE A 77 32.80 16.99 -4.98
CA ILE A 77 31.49 16.89 -4.28
C ILE A 77 31.15 18.21 -3.56
N LYS A 78 32.10 18.85 -2.90
CA LYS A 78 31.88 20.12 -2.18
C LYS A 78 31.60 21.28 -3.11
N ASP A 79 32.30 21.33 -4.28
CA ASP A 79 32.18 22.42 -5.23
C ASP A 79 30.97 22.35 -6.15
N GLN A 80 30.16 21.25 -6.04
CA GLN A 80 28.92 21.14 -6.81
C GLN A 80 27.97 22.30 -6.47
N VAL A 81 27.45 22.93 -7.50
CA VAL A 81 26.58 24.11 -7.38
C VAL A 81 25.33 23.81 -6.54
N GLY A 82 25.11 24.67 -5.52
CA GLY A 82 23.94 24.60 -4.65
C GLY A 82 24.10 23.71 -3.42
N VAL A 83 25.26 23.11 -3.21
CA VAL A 83 25.57 22.34 -2.02
C VAL A 83 25.45 23.23 -0.76
N ARG A 84 24.76 22.71 0.25
CA ARG A 84 24.64 23.33 1.58
C ARG A 84 25.63 22.74 2.56
N GLN A 85 25.63 21.41 2.67
CA GLN A 85 26.49 20.68 3.60
C GLN A 85 26.86 19.33 2.98
N VAL A 86 28.08 18.87 3.32
CA VAL A 86 28.58 17.54 2.99
C VAL A 86 29.12 16.88 4.25
N THR A 87 28.84 15.60 4.43
CA THR A 87 29.43 14.78 5.49
C THR A 87 30.06 13.53 4.88
N PHE A 88 31.38 13.39 5.06
CA PHE A 88 32.12 12.18 4.65
C PHE A 88 32.17 11.18 5.80
N GLY A 89 32.11 9.90 5.46
CA GLY A 89 32.10 8.81 6.42
C GLY A 89 32.60 7.51 5.83
N TYR A 90 32.51 6.48 6.65
CA TYR A 90 32.87 5.10 6.31
C TYR A 90 31.67 4.20 6.45
N TYR A 91 31.62 3.15 5.64
CA TYR A 91 30.76 2.00 5.87
C TYR A 91 31.45 0.70 5.49
N GLN A 92 31.07 -0.40 6.16
CA GLN A 92 31.53 -1.74 5.88
C GLN A 92 30.44 -2.75 6.16
N ASP A 93 30.26 -3.69 5.26
CA ASP A 93 29.35 -4.81 5.46
C ASP A 93 30.06 -5.96 6.20
N ALA A 94 29.40 -6.53 7.21
CA ALA A 94 29.96 -7.60 8.01
C ALA A 94 28.88 -8.61 8.45
N ALA A 95 29.25 -9.89 8.57
CA ALA A 95 28.41 -10.92 9.17
C ALA A 95 28.66 -10.98 10.69
N ILE A 96 27.62 -11.04 11.50
CA ILE A 96 27.73 -11.16 12.96
C ILE A 96 27.95 -12.62 13.33
N ASN A 97 29.01 -12.89 14.12
CA ASN A 97 29.33 -14.20 14.68
C ASN A 97 29.36 -15.34 13.65
N HIS A 98 29.82 -15.04 12.42
CA HIS A 98 29.78 -15.95 11.26
C HIS A 98 28.39 -16.53 10.97
N SER A 99 27.35 -15.88 11.48
CA SER A 99 25.95 -16.28 11.27
C SER A 99 25.42 -15.78 9.91
N GLN A 100 24.14 -16.07 9.67
CA GLN A 100 23.40 -15.55 8.51
C GLN A 100 23.02 -14.06 8.65
N THR A 101 23.25 -13.44 9.82
CA THR A 101 22.91 -12.04 10.10
C THR A 101 24.00 -11.12 9.58
N SER A 102 23.69 -10.36 8.57
CA SER A 102 24.58 -9.37 7.95
C SER A 102 24.15 -7.96 8.33
N ILE A 103 25.12 -7.11 8.63
CA ILE A 103 24.85 -5.71 8.95
C ILE A 103 25.77 -4.80 8.15
N ARG A 104 25.30 -3.59 7.83
CA ARG A 104 26.15 -2.51 7.33
C ARG A 104 26.53 -1.61 8.48
N VAL A 105 27.81 -1.59 8.81
CA VAL A 105 28.40 -0.78 9.89
C VAL A 105 28.77 0.59 9.31
N TYR A 106 28.20 1.66 9.86
CA TYR A 106 28.51 3.03 9.48
C TYR A 106 29.30 3.77 10.55
N SER A 107 30.13 4.68 10.12
CA SER A 107 30.68 5.69 11.03
C SER A 107 29.58 6.68 11.44
N ASN A 108 29.56 7.08 12.71
CA ASN A 108 28.52 7.98 13.24
C ASN A 108 28.58 9.34 12.54
N THR A 109 27.40 9.91 12.26
CA THR A 109 27.20 11.21 11.65
C THR A 109 26.57 12.18 12.65
N LYS A 110 27.07 13.44 12.66
CA LYS A 110 26.57 14.50 13.58
C LYS A 110 25.63 15.50 12.89
N GLN A 111 25.73 15.68 11.59
CA GLN A 111 25.08 16.76 10.86
C GLN A 111 24.02 16.29 9.86
N ILE A 112 24.37 15.36 8.95
CA ILE A 112 23.49 14.85 7.88
C ILE A 112 23.15 13.41 8.18
N SER A 113 21.89 13.01 7.97
CA SER A 113 21.37 11.65 8.21
C SER A 113 21.68 11.17 9.64
N LYS A 114 21.28 11.95 10.64
CA LYS A 114 21.52 11.65 12.05
C LYS A 114 20.82 10.37 12.46
N TYR A 115 21.50 9.58 13.29
CA TYR A 115 20.91 8.40 13.91
C TYR A 115 20.16 8.80 15.19
N GLN A 116 18.90 8.34 15.31
CA GLN A 116 18.09 8.56 16.50
C GLN A 116 18.32 7.42 17.48
N LEU A 117 18.82 7.73 18.69
CA LEU A 117 18.98 6.75 19.76
C LEU A 117 17.59 6.38 20.32
N VAL A 118 17.33 5.05 20.41
CA VAL A 118 16.08 4.52 20.97
C VAL A 118 16.28 3.98 22.37
N SER A 119 17.39 3.24 22.61
CA SER A 119 17.75 2.75 23.94
C SER A 119 19.26 2.61 24.07
N GLY A 120 19.75 2.64 25.30
CA GLY A 120 21.18 2.59 25.61
C GLY A 120 21.89 3.93 25.41
N LYS A 121 23.12 3.90 24.88
CA LYS A 121 23.94 5.10 24.62
C LYS A 121 24.56 5.06 23.21
N ARG A 122 25.04 6.20 22.75
CA ARG A 122 25.80 6.29 21.50
C ARG A 122 27.21 5.74 21.70
N PRO A 123 27.77 5.04 20.69
CA PRO A 123 29.17 4.59 20.72
C PRO A 123 30.13 5.76 20.87
N THR A 124 31.06 5.69 21.80
CA THR A 124 32.12 6.68 22.04
C THR A 124 33.50 6.06 21.85
N LYS A 125 33.64 4.76 22.00
CA LYS A 125 34.89 3.99 21.84
C LYS A 125 34.90 3.22 20.54
N ALA A 126 36.08 2.92 20.00
CA ALA A 126 36.24 2.19 18.73
C ALA A 126 35.75 0.74 18.76
N ASN A 127 35.54 0.15 19.93
CA ASN A 127 35.00 -1.18 20.14
C ASN A 127 33.52 -1.18 20.62
N GLU A 128 32.85 -0.03 20.58
CA GLU A 128 31.43 0.10 20.89
C GLU A 128 30.63 0.21 19.60
N ILE A 129 29.43 -0.40 19.60
CA ILE A 129 28.52 -0.40 18.45
C ILE A 129 27.07 -0.21 18.91
N ALA A 130 26.30 0.54 18.13
CA ALA A 130 24.85 0.61 18.27
C ALA A 130 24.18 -0.05 17.07
N LEU A 131 23.24 -0.96 17.30
CA LEU A 131 22.55 -1.74 16.28
C LEU A 131 21.21 -1.09 15.91
N SER A 132 20.69 -1.40 14.72
CA SER A 132 19.33 -0.99 14.35
C SER A 132 18.29 -1.67 15.24
N THR A 133 17.14 -0.98 15.46
CA THR A 133 16.03 -1.51 16.28
C THR A 133 15.45 -2.83 15.78
N SER A 134 15.63 -3.18 14.51
CA SER A 134 15.25 -4.48 13.95
C SER A 134 16.00 -5.66 14.59
N LEU A 135 17.17 -5.40 15.17
CA LEU A 135 18.01 -6.41 15.81
C LEU A 135 17.86 -6.44 17.35
N GLN A 136 17.03 -5.56 17.94
CA GLN A 136 16.83 -5.43 19.37
C GLN A 136 16.26 -6.70 20.03
N GLY A 137 15.44 -7.48 19.31
CA GLY A 137 14.93 -8.77 19.80
C GLY A 137 15.97 -9.90 19.79
N LYS A 138 17.04 -9.76 18.99
CA LYS A 138 18.06 -10.80 18.78
C LYS A 138 19.33 -10.55 19.60
N TYR A 139 19.67 -9.30 19.89
CA TYR A 139 20.86 -8.88 20.64
C TYR A 139 20.46 -8.01 21.83
N LYS A 140 21.26 -8.07 22.91
CA LYS A 140 20.99 -7.32 24.14
C LYS A 140 22.05 -6.24 24.37
N LEU A 141 21.71 -5.18 25.12
CA LEU A 141 22.67 -4.18 25.57
C LEU A 141 23.74 -4.85 26.45
N GLY A 142 24.99 -4.45 26.25
CA GLY A 142 26.14 -5.02 26.91
C GLY A 142 26.71 -6.30 26.30
N GLN A 143 25.99 -6.95 25.40
CA GLN A 143 26.42 -8.15 24.70
C GLN A 143 27.62 -7.85 23.78
N THR A 144 28.60 -8.73 23.76
CA THR A 144 29.71 -8.65 22.78
C THR A 144 29.35 -9.47 21.56
N ILE A 145 29.48 -8.85 20.39
CA ILE A 145 29.32 -9.49 19.06
C ILE A 145 30.67 -9.52 18.35
N ASN A 146 30.88 -10.56 17.55
CA ASN A 146 32.06 -10.67 16.70
C ASN A 146 31.63 -10.39 15.24
N LEU A 147 32.22 -9.39 14.59
CA LEU A 147 32.07 -9.13 13.17
C LEU A 147 33.09 -9.96 12.40
N GLY A 148 32.65 -10.69 11.39
CA GLY A 148 33.51 -11.52 10.56
C GLY A 148 34.68 -10.72 9.99
N HIS A 149 35.70 -11.43 9.56
CA HIS A 149 36.98 -10.84 9.11
C HIS A 149 36.73 -9.77 8.02
N THR A 150 36.91 -8.51 8.40
CA THR A 150 36.86 -7.37 7.50
C THR A 150 38.17 -6.59 7.69
N THR A 151 38.84 -6.30 6.58
CA THR A 151 40.11 -5.54 6.59
C THR A 151 39.96 -4.08 6.98
N GLU A 152 38.75 -3.54 6.85
CA GLU A 152 38.46 -2.12 7.07
C GLU A 152 38.03 -1.77 8.52
N LEU A 153 37.81 -2.76 9.39
CA LEU A 153 37.54 -2.53 10.82
C LEU A 153 38.74 -2.93 11.67
N LYS A 154 39.18 -2.00 12.54
CA LYS A 154 40.32 -2.25 13.45
C LYS A 154 40.05 -3.36 14.45
N ASN A 155 38.80 -3.48 14.90
CA ASN A 155 38.40 -4.46 15.88
C ASN A 155 37.40 -5.45 15.26
N GLN A 156 37.44 -6.70 15.66
CA GLN A 156 36.46 -7.71 15.32
C GLN A 156 35.36 -7.85 16.40
N LYS A 157 35.72 -7.58 17.67
CA LYS A 157 34.79 -7.68 18.80
C LYS A 157 34.25 -6.33 19.18
N PHE A 158 32.92 -6.20 19.20
CA PHE A 158 32.20 -4.96 19.52
C PHE A 158 31.21 -5.21 20.66
N LYS A 159 31.16 -4.27 21.61
CA LYS A 159 30.16 -4.24 22.68
C LYS A 159 28.93 -3.48 22.18
N VAL A 160 27.77 -4.10 22.23
CA VAL A 160 26.48 -3.46 21.89
C VAL A 160 26.11 -2.47 22.99
N VAL A 161 26.16 -1.17 22.72
CA VAL A 161 25.91 -0.12 23.72
C VAL A 161 24.57 0.61 23.51
N GLY A 162 23.92 0.44 22.36
CA GLY A 162 22.66 1.10 22.07
C GLY A 162 21.91 0.51 20.89
N PHE A 163 20.68 0.96 20.73
CA PHE A 163 19.86 0.70 19.55
C PHE A 163 19.43 2.00 18.92
N VAL A 164 19.51 2.08 17.59
CA VAL A 164 19.28 3.30 16.82
C VAL A 164 18.27 3.08 15.69
N LYS A 165 17.61 4.18 15.29
CA LYS A 165 16.86 4.31 14.04
C LYS A 165 17.64 5.19 13.08
N SER A 166 17.54 4.91 11.79
CA SER A 166 18.12 5.70 10.71
C SER A 166 17.04 6.24 9.79
N SER A 167 17.18 7.48 9.36
CA SER A 167 16.32 8.07 8.35
C SER A 167 16.62 7.56 6.93
N GLU A 168 17.80 6.97 6.70
CA GLU A 168 18.17 6.31 5.44
C GLU A 168 17.58 4.90 5.32
N TYR A 169 17.14 4.29 6.44
CA TYR A 169 16.60 2.94 6.52
C TYR A 169 15.28 2.94 7.29
N VAL A 170 14.20 3.29 6.58
CA VAL A 170 12.87 3.33 7.20
C VAL A 170 12.10 2.01 7.07
N SER A 171 12.57 1.05 6.27
CA SER A 171 12.06 -0.33 6.28
C SER A 171 12.57 -1.11 7.49
N ARG A 172 11.74 -2.00 8.03
CA ARG A 172 12.14 -2.97 9.06
C ARG A 172 12.60 -4.30 8.48
N THR A 173 12.28 -4.57 7.24
CA THR A 173 12.44 -5.88 6.60
C THR A 173 13.38 -5.85 5.41
N ASP A 174 13.59 -4.69 4.80
CA ASP A 174 14.49 -4.51 3.67
C ASP A 174 15.58 -3.50 4.06
N TYR A 175 16.82 -3.96 4.10
CA TYR A 175 18.02 -3.17 4.37
C TYR A 175 18.96 -3.12 3.16
N GLY A 176 18.59 -3.75 2.05
CA GLY A 176 19.37 -3.81 0.83
C GLY A 176 20.29 -5.03 0.72
N GLN A 177 21.02 -5.10 -0.39
CA GLN A 177 21.91 -6.22 -0.73
C GLN A 177 23.32 -6.02 -0.19
N THR A 178 24.03 -7.13 -0.03
CA THR A 178 25.42 -7.20 0.43
C THR A 178 26.12 -8.41 -0.15
N ASN A 179 27.47 -8.41 -0.06
CA ASN A 179 28.32 -9.55 -0.44
C ASN A 179 28.70 -10.44 0.75
N VAL A 180 28.04 -10.30 1.90
CA VAL A 180 28.30 -11.09 3.09
C VAL A 180 27.04 -11.83 3.59
N GLY A 181 27.21 -12.87 4.41
CA GLY A 181 26.10 -13.60 5.03
C GLY A 181 25.23 -14.34 4.03
N THR A 182 23.98 -13.92 3.88
CA THR A 182 23.02 -14.47 2.90
C THR A 182 22.88 -13.64 1.64
N GLY A 183 23.74 -12.63 1.43
CA GLY A 183 23.61 -11.69 0.31
C GLY A 183 22.63 -10.55 0.56
N GLN A 184 21.97 -10.52 1.72
CA GLN A 184 21.05 -9.45 2.12
C GLN A 184 21.35 -8.95 3.53
N LEU A 185 21.18 -7.65 3.75
CA LEU A 185 21.36 -7.05 5.06
C LEU A 185 20.16 -7.32 5.97
N SER A 186 20.47 -7.68 7.21
CA SER A 186 19.47 -7.89 8.29
C SER A 186 19.24 -6.63 9.12
N GLY A 187 20.12 -5.62 8.97
CA GLY A 187 20.07 -4.37 9.70
C GLY A 187 21.29 -3.50 9.47
N ILE A 188 21.36 -2.39 10.17
CA ILE A 188 22.52 -1.52 10.19
C ILE A 188 23.11 -1.42 11.58
N ALA A 189 24.33 -0.94 11.64
CA ALA A 189 25.02 -0.61 12.89
C ALA A 189 25.78 0.71 12.74
N VAL A 190 26.06 1.33 13.87
CA VAL A 190 26.78 2.61 13.95
C VAL A 190 27.90 2.47 14.96
N THR A 191 29.09 2.93 14.58
CA THR A 191 30.26 2.99 15.47
C THR A 191 31.00 4.31 15.27
N THR A 192 32.10 4.53 15.96
CA THR A 192 32.92 5.73 15.82
C THR A 192 33.76 5.70 14.54
N LYS A 193 34.17 6.86 14.00
CA LYS A 193 35.10 6.92 12.86
C LYS A 193 36.41 6.19 13.12
N ASN A 194 36.88 6.24 14.38
CA ASN A 194 38.16 5.62 14.79
C ASN A 194 38.12 4.08 14.78
N ALA A 195 36.97 3.46 14.64
CA ALA A 195 36.85 2.01 14.46
C ALA A 195 37.26 1.52 13.06
N PHE A 196 37.34 2.43 12.08
CA PHE A 196 37.73 2.12 10.70
C PHE A 196 39.23 2.26 10.49
N ASN A 197 39.78 1.40 9.63
CA ASN A 197 41.20 1.38 9.24
C ASN A 197 41.41 1.88 7.80
N ALA A 198 40.38 2.46 7.18
CA ALA A 198 40.43 2.95 5.81
C ALA A 198 41.04 4.37 5.75
N THR A 199 41.90 4.61 4.76
CA THR A 199 42.55 5.89 4.52
C THR A 199 41.58 6.91 3.91
N ASN A 200 40.78 6.47 2.93
CA ASN A 200 39.81 7.31 2.24
C ASN A 200 38.40 7.03 2.69
N TYR A 201 37.56 8.05 2.83
CA TYR A 201 36.15 7.87 3.04
C TYR A 201 35.50 7.11 1.88
N ASN A 202 34.51 6.27 2.12
CA ASN A 202 33.82 5.53 1.05
C ASN A 202 32.36 5.93 0.85
N ILE A 203 31.84 6.87 1.68
CA ILE A 203 30.53 7.45 1.55
C ILE A 203 30.54 8.96 1.80
N ALA A 204 29.85 9.73 0.94
CA ALA A 204 29.52 11.12 1.17
C ALA A 204 28.00 11.30 1.19
N ARG A 205 27.54 12.17 2.08
CA ARG A 205 26.12 12.59 2.23
C ARG A 205 26.04 14.06 1.93
N VAL A 206 25.18 14.43 0.99
CA VAL A 206 25.06 15.81 0.49
C VAL A 206 23.66 16.33 0.72
N THR A 207 23.56 17.61 1.15
CA THR A 207 22.30 18.35 1.17
C THR A 207 22.43 19.64 0.39
N TYR A 208 21.35 20.07 -0.28
CA TYR A 208 21.33 21.27 -1.11
C TYR A 208 20.59 22.43 -0.45
N ARG A 209 20.90 23.67 -0.83
CA ARG A 209 20.23 24.86 -0.28
C ARG A 209 18.78 24.95 -0.70
N ALA A 210 18.49 24.64 -1.96
CA ALA A 210 17.15 24.72 -2.54
C ALA A 210 16.18 23.72 -1.90
N THR A 211 16.65 22.49 -1.58
CA THR A 211 15.79 21.43 -1.02
C THR A 211 15.26 21.71 0.38
N LYS A 212 15.88 22.63 1.15
CA LYS A 212 15.48 22.98 2.53
C LYS A 212 14.02 23.42 2.63
N ARG A 213 13.49 24.07 1.60
CA ARG A 213 12.12 24.62 1.55
C ARG A 213 11.17 23.78 0.68
N MET A 214 11.67 22.72 0.03
CA MET A 214 10.86 21.86 -0.81
C MET A 214 10.24 20.73 0.00
N ASN A 215 9.00 20.36 -0.37
CA ASN A 215 8.43 19.10 0.11
C ASN A 215 9.19 17.94 -0.53
N ALA A 216 9.79 17.08 0.29
CA ALA A 216 10.62 15.97 -0.20
C ALA A 216 9.85 14.89 -0.98
N TYR A 217 8.52 14.92 -0.92
CA TYR A 217 7.67 14.04 -1.73
C TYR A 217 7.08 14.72 -2.97
N SER A 218 7.43 15.99 -3.25
CA SER A 218 7.00 16.68 -4.47
C SER A 218 7.83 16.29 -5.70
N ASP A 219 7.21 16.41 -6.88
CA ASP A 219 7.89 16.12 -8.14
C ASP A 219 9.01 17.12 -8.40
N ARG A 220 8.82 18.40 -8.03
CA ARG A 220 9.86 19.45 -8.09
C ARG A 220 11.11 19.07 -7.28
N TYR A 221 10.95 18.43 -6.12
CA TYR A 221 12.09 17.94 -5.33
C TYR A 221 12.79 16.80 -6.03
N ASN A 222 12.05 15.83 -6.58
CA ASN A 222 12.61 14.69 -7.29
C ASN A 222 13.38 15.13 -8.54
N GLU A 223 12.77 15.97 -9.37
CA GLU A 223 13.42 16.53 -10.58
C GLU A 223 14.73 17.26 -10.23
N TYR A 224 14.70 18.11 -9.21
CA TYR A 224 15.89 18.84 -8.77
C TYR A 224 17.00 17.90 -8.29
N THR A 225 16.65 16.91 -7.46
CA THR A 225 17.66 15.97 -6.92
C THR A 225 18.16 14.98 -7.97
N ASP A 226 17.37 14.58 -8.95
CA ASP A 226 17.79 13.72 -10.06
C ASP A 226 18.69 14.49 -11.04
N ASP A 227 18.44 15.78 -11.27
CA ASP A 227 19.35 16.64 -12.03
C ASP A 227 20.71 16.76 -11.31
N LYS A 228 20.69 17.06 -9.99
CA LYS A 228 21.92 17.13 -9.19
C LYS A 228 22.67 15.79 -9.13
N LYS A 229 21.97 14.67 -9.02
CA LYS A 229 22.54 13.33 -9.15
C LYS A 229 23.26 13.16 -10.48
N THR A 230 22.60 13.51 -11.60
CA THR A 230 23.17 13.34 -12.95
C THR A 230 24.41 14.21 -13.14
N GLN A 231 24.35 15.47 -12.70
CA GLN A 231 25.51 16.38 -12.76
C GLN A 231 26.69 15.84 -11.96
N LEU A 232 26.44 15.39 -10.73
CA LEU A 232 27.49 14.86 -9.85
C LEU A 232 28.06 13.52 -10.34
N GLN A 233 27.20 12.61 -10.83
CA GLN A 233 27.64 11.36 -11.44
C GLN A 233 28.54 11.59 -12.65
N THR A 234 28.18 12.55 -13.50
CA THR A 234 28.96 12.92 -14.67
C THR A 234 30.34 13.51 -14.31
N ALA A 235 30.35 14.40 -13.29
CA ALA A 235 31.61 14.99 -12.82
C ALA A 235 32.55 13.92 -12.22
N LEU A 236 32.01 13.02 -11.36
CA LEU A 236 32.80 11.95 -10.76
C LEU A 236 33.25 10.89 -11.78
N ASN A 237 32.44 10.60 -12.81
CA ASN A 237 32.81 9.65 -13.84
C ASN A 237 34.05 10.12 -14.66
N LYS A 238 34.29 11.43 -14.78
CA LYS A 238 35.49 11.95 -15.41
C LYS A 238 36.78 11.63 -14.63
N LEU A 239 36.66 11.37 -13.32
CA LEU A 239 37.80 11.05 -12.47
C LEU A 239 38.14 9.54 -12.48
N ARG A 240 37.34 8.69 -13.12
CA ARG A 240 37.53 7.23 -13.13
C ARG A 240 38.82 6.81 -13.85
N ALA A 241 39.03 7.31 -15.07
CA ALA A 241 40.20 6.92 -15.88
C ALA A 241 41.51 7.40 -15.27
N PRO A 242 41.66 8.69 -14.86
CA PRO A 242 42.89 9.13 -14.18
C PRO A 242 43.18 8.32 -12.90
N LYS A 243 42.17 8.01 -12.13
CA LYS A 243 42.31 7.22 -10.89
C LYS A 243 42.80 5.79 -11.20
N TYR A 244 42.22 5.14 -12.21
CA TYR A 244 42.63 3.79 -12.61
C TYR A 244 44.07 3.78 -13.11
N GLN A 245 44.48 4.75 -13.95
CA GLN A 245 45.84 4.93 -14.43
C GLN A 245 46.85 5.13 -13.27
N ASN A 246 46.48 5.94 -12.26
CA ASN A 246 47.34 6.15 -11.10
C ASN A 246 47.60 4.82 -10.34
N TYR A 247 46.56 3.98 -10.14
CA TYR A 247 46.73 2.66 -9.50
C TYR A 247 47.61 1.72 -10.38
N GLN A 248 47.42 1.73 -11.68
CA GLN A 248 48.28 0.96 -12.60
C GLN A 248 49.74 1.41 -12.53
N SER A 249 49.99 2.71 -12.48
CA SER A 249 51.35 3.26 -12.33
C SER A 249 51.99 2.84 -10.99
N GLN A 250 51.22 2.80 -9.91
CA GLN A 250 51.70 2.29 -8.62
C GLN A 250 52.14 0.82 -8.69
N ILE A 251 51.36 -0.03 -9.40
CA ILE A 251 51.71 -1.43 -9.62
C ILE A 251 53.03 -1.51 -10.46
N THR A 252 53.11 -0.78 -11.54
CA THR A 252 54.34 -0.75 -12.39
C THR A 252 55.53 -0.30 -11.57
N THR A 253 55.41 0.73 -10.73
CA THR A 253 56.49 1.18 -9.84
C THR A 253 56.88 0.10 -8.84
N ALA A 254 55.90 -0.60 -8.21
CA ALA A 254 56.17 -1.71 -7.29
C ALA A 254 56.84 -2.90 -8.02
N GLN A 255 56.42 -3.22 -9.24
CA GLN A 255 57.07 -4.24 -10.09
C GLN A 255 58.52 -3.91 -10.35
N ASN A 256 58.82 -2.66 -10.77
CA ASN A 256 60.22 -2.21 -11.00
C ASN A 256 61.05 -2.29 -9.73
N GLN A 257 60.48 -1.94 -8.57
CA GLN A 257 61.15 -2.07 -7.26
C GLN A 257 61.42 -3.53 -6.90
N VAL A 258 60.52 -4.46 -7.17
CA VAL A 258 60.75 -5.91 -6.95
C VAL A 258 61.89 -6.37 -7.88
N THR A 259 61.90 -6.01 -9.15
CA THR A 259 62.95 -6.37 -10.10
C THR A 259 64.35 -5.84 -9.67
N GLN A 260 64.41 -4.63 -9.15
CA GLN A 260 65.65 -4.08 -8.60
C GLN A 260 66.12 -4.84 -7.35
N LEU A 261 65.21 -5.19 -6.45
CA LEU A 261 65.51 -5.98 -5.25
C LEU A 261 65.92 -7.43 -5.60
N GLU A 262 65.36 -8.01 -6.65
CA GLU A 262 65.74 -9.33 -7.18
C GLU A 262 67.20 -9.34 -7.65
N GLN A 263 67.57 -8.30 -8.41
CA GLN A 263 68.98 -8.13 -8.82
C GLN A 263 69.93 -7.90 -7.62
N ALA A 264 69.50 -7.11 -6.64
CA ALA A 264 70.27 -6.84 -5.44
C ALA A 264 70.39 -8.09 -4.52
N ALA A 265 69.35 -8.85 -4.40
CA ALA A 265 69.30 -10.08 -3.60
C ALA A 265 70.12 -11.21 -4.23
N SER A 266 70.24 -11.25 -5.55
CA SER A 266 71.11 -12.18 -6.25
C SER A 266 72.63 -11.89 -6.00
N ALA A 267 72.95 -10.60 -5.79
CA ALA A 267 74.31 -10.15 -5.48
C ALA A 267 74.63 -10.20 -3.96
N ASN A 268 73.58 -9.98 -3.07
CA ASN A 268 73.78 -9.97 -1.63
C ASN A 268 72.52 -10.50 -0.91
N PRO A 269 72.61 -11.65 -0.19
CA PRO A 269 71.52 -12.28 0.52
C PRO A 269 70.84 -11.39 1.59
N ALA A 270 71.50 -10.34 2.09
CA ALA A 270 70.92 -9.39 3.04
C ALA A 270 69.60 -8.72 2.55
N PHE A 271 69.44 -8.63 1.20
CA PHE A 271 68.22 -8.05 0.60
C PHE A 271 67.06 -9.02 0.45
N GLN A 272 67.22 -10.31 0.81
CA GLN A 272 66.16 -11.33 0.62
C GLN A 272 64.88 -11.03 1.42
N THR A 273 65.03 -10.49 2.63
CA THR A 273 63.90 -10.10 3.49
C THR A 273 63.14 -8.91 2.87
N GLN A 274 63.85 -7.94 2.33
CA GLN A 274 63.22 -6.77 1.66
C GLN A 274 62.54 -7.19 0.35
N LEU A 275 63.14 -8.10 -0.40
CA LEU A 275 62.55 -8.68 -1.60
C LEU A 275 61.22 -9.40 -1.29
N SER A 276 61.22 -10.28 -0.29
CA SER A 276 59.99 -11.01 0.09
C SER A 276 58.88 -10.08 0.57
N GLN A 277 59.22 -8.99 1.25
CA GLN A 277 58.26 -7.96 1.66
C GLN A 277 57.70 -7.19 0.45
N ALA A 278 58.56 -6.77 -0.49
CA ALA A 278 58.17 -6.09 -1.68
C ALA A 278 57.26 -6.97 -2.60
N GLN A 279 57.63 -8.24 -2.78
CA GLN A 279 56.81 -9.22 -3.51
C GLN A 279 55.45 -9.43 -2.88
N ALA A 280 55.37 -9.56 -1.55
CA ALA A 280 54.09 -9.67 -0.83
C ALA A 280 53.24 -8.41 -0.99
N GLN A 281 53.87 -7.22 -0.96
CA GLN A 281 53.19 -5.96 -1.16
C GLN A 281 52.68 -5.79 -2.61
N LEU A 282 53.47 -6.17 -3.60
CA LEU A 282 53.06 -6.18 -4.99
C LEU A 282 51.86 -7.10 -5.22
N THR A 283 51.98 -8.35 -4.78
CA THR A 283 50.91 -9.35 -4.88
C THR A 283 49.60 -8.86 -4.21
N SER A 284 49.73 -8.21 -3.06
CA SER A 284 48.58 -7.61 -2.34
C SER A 284 47.97 -6.49 -3.17
N THR A 285 48.76 -5.63 -3.76
CA THR A 285 48.29 -4.49 -4.56
C THR A 285 47.62 -4.95 -5.87
N GLU A 286 48.22 -5.92 -6.55
CA GLU A 286 47.63 -6.53 -7.77
C GLU A 286 46.28 -7.23 -7.47
N ASN A 287 46.23 -7.99 -6.39
CA ASN A 287 44.97 -8.64 -5.94
C ASN A 287 43.93 -7.61 -5.58
N ASN A 288 44.30 -6.52 -4.92
CA ASN A 288 43.37 -5.44 -4.61
C ASN A 288 42.81 -4.79 -5.88
N LEU A 289 43.64 -4.47 -6.86
CA LEU A 289 43.19 -3.92 -8.14
C LEU A 289 42.28 -4.90 -8.89
N LYS A 290 42.63 -6.18 -8.93
CA LYS A 290 41.81 -7.23 -9.54
C LYS A 290 40.45 -7.36 -8.86
N ASN A 291 40.39 -7.29 -7.53
CA ASN A 291 39.18 -7.40 -6.75
C ASN A 291 38.27 -6.14 -6.83
N LEU A 292 38.85 -4.95 -6.87
CA LEU A 292 38.13 -3.68 -6.96
C LEU A 292 37.60 -3.43 -8.39
N GLY A 293 38.25 -3.97 -9.42
CA GLY A 293 37.95 -3.75 -10.84
C GLY A 293 38.13 -2.28 -11.25
N TYR A 294 37.39 -1.80 -12.23
CA TYR A 294 37.45 -0.41 -12.68
C TYR A 294 36.76 0.52 -11.68
N PRO A 295 37.30 1.70 -11.33
CA PRO A 295 36.72 2.61 -10.35
C PRO A 295 35.26 2.93 -10.64
N SER A 296 34.41 2.83 -9.67
CA SER A 296 32.98 3.14 -9.81
C SER A 296 32.49 4.08 -8.70
N TYR A 297 31.69 5.04 -9.13
CA TYR A 297 30.95 5.93 -8.25
C TYR A 297 29.46 5.65 -8.40
N THR A 298 28.77 5.51 -7.29
CA THR A 298 27.31 5.39 -7.28
C THR A 298 26.73 6.61 -6.59
N VAL A 299 25.99 7.42 -7.35
CA VAL A 299 25.27 8.58 -6.83
C VAL A 299 23.80 8.21 -6.73
N SER A 300 23.22 8.30 -5.55
CA SER A 300 21.85 7.89 -5.23
C SER A 300 21.07 9.03 -4.60
N THR A 301 19.78 9.16 -4.95
CA THR A 301 18.82 10.07 -4.32
C THR A 301 18.04 9.34 -3.20
N ARG A 302 17.18 10.06 -2.46
CA ARG A 302 16.35 9.49 -1.38
C ARG A 302 15.49 8.32 -1.83
N SER A 303 15.07 8.30 -3.09
CA SER A 303 14.27 7.21 -3.65
C SER A 303 14.96 5.83 -3.60
N SER A 304 16.28 5.81 -3.53
CA SER A 304 17.10 4.60 -3.41
C SER A 304 17.21 4.08 -1.95
N PHE A 305 16.81 4.87 -0.96
CA PHE A 305 16.87 4.42 0.42
C PHE A 305 15.79 3.37 0.74
N PRO A 306 16.16 2.26 1.42
CA PRO A 306 15.23 1.20 1.76
C PRO A 306 14.01 1.71 2.55
N GLY A 307 12.83 1.50 2.00
CA GLY A 307 11.57 1.88 2.62
C GLY A 307 11.08 3.30 2.34
N TYR A 308 11.91 4.21 1.81
CA TYR A 308 11.49 5.60 1.53
C TYR A 308 10.35 5.65 0.49
N SER A 309 10.55 5.07 -0.67
CA SER A 309 9.55 5.01 -1.74
C SER A 309 8.35 4.15 -1.37
N VAL A 310 8.58 3.04 -0.65
CA VAL A 310 7.52 2.14 -0.16
C VAL A 310 6.59 2.87 0.82
N TYR A 311 7.13 3.66 1.75
CA TYR A 311 6.33 4.42 2.71
C TYR A 311 5.47 5.48 2.01
N ARG A 312 6.04 6.23 1.05
CA ARG A 312 5.31 7.18 0.20
C ARG A 312 4.17 6.49 -0.56
N SER A 313 4.46 5.37 -1.19
CA SER A 313 3.48 4.57 -1.94
C SER A 313 2.35 4.05 -1.02
N ASN A 314 2.68 3.56 0.18
CA ASN A 314 1.68 3.12 1.15
C ASN A 314 0.73 4.26 1.55
N SER A 315 1.25 5.47 1.82
CA SER A 315 0.40 6.63 2.15
C SER A 315 -0.52 7.02 0.99
N ARG A 316 -0.06 6.93 -0.27
CA ARG A 316 -0.89 7.19 -1.45
C ARG A 316 -1.99 6.14 -1.68
N ARG A 317 -1.72 4.87 -1.35
CA ARG A 317 -2.76 3.82 -1.40
C ARG A 317 -3.90 4.13 -0.44
N VAL A 318 -3.60 4.67 0.72
CA VAL A 318 -4.64 5.14 1.66
C VAL A 318 -5.46 6.27 1.02
N ASP A 319 -4.84 7.21 0.29
CA ASP A 319 -5.56 8.27 -0.43
C ASP A 319 -6.48 7.71 -1.51
N VAL A 320 -6.06 6.67 -2.26
CA VAL A 320 -6.91 6.01 -3.27
C VAL A 320 -8.16 5.41 -2.63
N LEU A 321 -7.99 4.65 -1.53
CA LEU A 321 -9.11 4.10 -0.78
C LEU A 321 -10.00 5.20 -0.20
N ALA A 322 -9.41 6.30 0.28
CA ALA A 322 -10.11 7.45 0.83
C ALA A 322 -10.91 8.25 -0.21
N ASN A 323 -10.56 8.15 -1.50
CA ASN A 323 -11.29 8.81 -2.57
C ASN A 323 -12.52 8.03 -3.02
N VAL A 324 -12.58 6.73 -2.79
CA VAL A 324 -13.65 5.87 -3.30
C VAL A 324 -14.59 5.44 -2.16
N PHE A 325 -14.10 4.67 -1.23
CA PHE A 325 -14.91 4.01 -0.21
C PHE A 325 -15.75 4.98 0.63
N PRO A 326 -15.16 6.05 1.26
CA PRO A 326 -15.94 6.95 2.11
C PRO A 326 -16.94 7.79 1.32
N VAL A 327 -16.64 8.12 0.06
CA VAL A 327 -17.54 8.89 -0.78
C VAL A 327 -18.83 8.11 -1.03
N PHE A 328 -18.73 6.85 -1.44
CA PHE A 328 -19.91 6.01 -1.64
C PHE A 328 -20.66 5.73 -0.35
N LEU A 329 -19.93 5.45 0.75
CA LEU A 329 -20.53 5.27 2.06
C LEU A 329 -21.32 6.51 2.49
N PHE A 330 -20.75 7.70 2.28
CA PHE A 330 -21.41 8.97 2.62
C PHE A 330 -22.62 9.26 1.74
N ILE A 331 -22.56 8.94 0.43
CA ILE A 331 -23.69 9.06 -0.50
C ILE A 331 -24.87 8.18 -0.04
N ILE A 332 -24.60 6.93 0.37
CA ILE A 332 -25.61 6.02 0.90
C ILE A 332 -26.21 6.59 2.19
N ALA A 333 -25.39 7.03 3.13
CA ALA A 333 -25.82 7.65 4.37
C ALA A 333 -26.69 8.91 4.10
N ALA A 334 -26.28 9.76 3.18
CA ALA A 334 -27.02 10.95 2.79
C ALA A 334 -28.36 10.61 2.15
N LEU A 335 -28.41 9.65 1.24
CA LEU A 335 -29.63 9.22 0.56
C LEU A 335 -30.66 8.65 1.56
N VAL A 336 -30.21 7.82 2.51
CA VAL A 336 -31.07 7.25 3.55
C VAL A 336 -31.55 8.32 4.52
N SER A 337 -30.69 9.25 4.92
CA SER A 337 -31.04 10.37 5.80
C SER A 337 -32.03 11.32 5.14
N LEU A 338 -31.81 11.68 3.86
CA LEU A 338 -32.71 12.50 3.07
C LEU A 338 -34.12 11.92 3.03
N THR A 339 -34.22 10.65 2.73
CA THR A 339 -35.52 9.97 2.64
C THR A 339 -36.19 9.82 4.00
N THR A 340 -35.41 9.60 5.05
CA THR A 340 -35.92 9.53 6.44
C THR A 340 -36.47 10.88 6.89
N MET A 341 -35.79 11.98 6.56
CA MET A 341 -36.27 13.32 6.89
C MET A 341 -37.49 13.73 6.07
N MET A 342 -37.50 13.48 4.77
CA MET A 342 -38.70 13.74 3.94
C MET A 342 -39.93 13.01 4.47
N ARG A 343 -39.73 11.82 4.99
CA ARG A 343 -40.82 11.05 5.59
C ARG A 343 -41.24 11.60 6.94
N PHE A 344 -40.32 12.00 7.80
CA PHE A 344 -40.65 12.61 9.09
C PHE A 344 -41.57 13.80 8.91
N VAL A 345 -41.31 14.66 7.93
CA VAL A 345 -42.21 15.77 7.59
C VAL A 345 -43.61 15.29 7.19
N LYS A 346 -43.69 14.23 6.37
CA LYS A 346 -45.00 13.70 5.92
C LYS A 346 -45.80 13.07 7.05
N GLU A 347 -45.19 12.44 8.03
CA GLU A 347 -45.88 11.86 9.21
C GLU A 347 -46.42 12.94 10.12
N GLU A 348 -45.75 14.09 10.24
CA GLU A 348 -46.15 15.24 11.03
C GLU A 348 -47.12 16.19 10.29
N ARG A 349 -47.66 15.77 9.16
CA ARG A 349 -48.54 16.60 8.31
C ARG A 349 -49.76 17.16 9.07
N ILE A 350 -50.44 16.36 9.91
CA ILE A 350 -51.56 16.79 10.73
C ILE A 350 -51.10 17.86 11.73
N THR A 351 -50.00 17.68 12.39
CA THR A 351 -49.39 18.65 13.32
C THR A 351 -49.06 19.95 12.60
N ILE A 352 -48.49 19.87 11.39
CA ILE A 352 -48.19 21.05 10.51
C ILE A 352 -49.54 21.77 10.19
N GLY A 353 -50.57 21.03 9.79
CA GLY A 353 -51.89 21.56 9.50
C GLY A 353 -52.51 22.25 10.70
N THR A 354 -52.45 21.64 11.88
CA THR A 354 -52.98 22.19 13.14
C THR A 354 -52.28 23.51 13.49
N PHE A 355 -50.94 23.57 13.46
CA PHE A 355 -50.18 24.80 13.74
C PHE A 355 -50.47 25.90 12.67
N SER A 356 -50.58 25.47 11.41
CA SER A 356 -50.95 26.44 10.34
C SER A 356 -52.38 27.02 10.54
N ALA A 357 -53.37 26.20 10.93
CA ALA A 357 -54.72 26.63 11.24
C ALA A 357 -54.79 27.53 12.49
N LEU A 358 -53.89 27.35 13.45
CA LEU A 358 -53.73 28.19 14.64
C LEU A 358 -52.98 29.51 14.35
N GLY A 359 -52.56 29.77 13.08
CA GLY A 359 -51.93 31.00 12.66
C GLY A 359 -50.41 31.10 12.91
N TYR A 360 -49.70 29.98 13.17
CA TYR A 360 -48.23 30.00 13.26
C TYR A 360 -47.62 30.18 11.86
N SER A 361 -46.55 30.95 11.79
CA SER A 361 -45.83 31.15 10.54
C SER A 361 -45.14 29.90 10.05
N HIS A 362 -44.96 29.76 8.73
CA HIS A 362 -44.18 28.66 8.12
C HIS A 362 -42.77 28.57 8.68
N ARG A 363 -42.15 29.69 9.06
CA ARG A 363 -40.82 29.73 9.70
C ARG A 363 -40.83 29.10 11.09
N ASP A 364 -41.87 29.38 11.88
CA ASP A 364 -42.01 28.83 13.24
C ASP A 364 -42.23 27.32 13.19
N ILE A 365 -43.07 26.82 12.25
CA ILE A 365 -43.32 25.39 12.07
C ILE A 365 -42.06 24.66 11.55
N SER A 366 -41.31 25.28 10.62
CA SER A 366 -40.05 24.72 10.12
C SER A 366 -38.98 24.54 11.19
N LEU A 367 -38.99 25.37 12.25
CA LEU A 367 -37.98 25.34 13.30
C LEU A 367 -37.86 23.97 13.99
N LYS A 368 -38.98 23.26 14.21
CA LYS A 368 -38.98 21.89 14.75
C LYS A 368 -38.13 20.93 13.91
N PHE A 369 -38.34 20.95 12.61
CA PHE A 369 -37.64 20.05 11.68
C PHE A 369 -36.18 20.45 11.48
N ILE A 370 -35.88 21.74 11.49
CA ILE A 370 -34.52 22.28 11.42
C ILE A 370 -33.74 21.86 12.67
N LEU A 371 -34.28 22.08 13.86
CA LEU A 371 -33.64 21.69 15.12
C LEU A 371 -33.40 20.19 15.18
N TYR A 372 -34.42 19.38 14.85
CA TYR A 372 -34.30 17.92 14.83
C TYR A 372 -33.21 17.45 13.85
N SER A 373 -33.17 18.02 12.64
CA SER A 373 -32.17 17.64 11.65
C SER A 373 -30.73 18.07 12.03
N ILE A 374 -30.58 19.30 12.55
CA ILE A 374 -29.26 19.80 13.00
C ILE A 374 -28.77 18.99 14.20
N MET A 375 -29.63 18.68 15.17
CA MET A 375 -29.23 17.90 16.33
C MET A 375 -28.86 16.46 15.97
N SER A 376 -29.69 15.77 15.18
CA SER A 376 -29.41 14.39 14.78
C SER A 376 -28.16 14.28 13.92
N SER A 377 -28.01 15.14 12.90
CA SER A 377 -26.81 15.13 12.06
C SER A 377 -25.58 15.71 12.77
N GLY A 378 -25.76 16.77 13.58
CA GLY A 378 -24.68 17.41 14.30
C GLY A 378 -24.01 16.50 15.32
N ILE A 379 -24.78 15.73 16.12
CA ILE A 379 -24.21 14.73 17.03
C ILE A 379 -23.44 13.67 16.24
N GLY A 380 -24.01 13.17 15.15
CA GLY A 380 -23.36 12.19 14.29
C GLY A 380 -22.04 12.72 13.70
N VAL A 381 -22.05 13.96 13.16
CA VAL A 381 -20.86 14.60 12.62
C VAL A 381 -19.81 14.84 13.71
N LEU A 382 -20.22 15.32 14.89
CA LEU A 382 -19.30 15.59 16.00
C LEU A 382 -18.59 14.32 16.47
N LEU A 383 -19.34 13.28 16.79
CA LEU A 383 -18.78 12.01 17.24
C LEU A 383 -17.95 11.32 16.11
N GLY A 384 -18.46 11.37 14.88
CA GLY A 384 -17.76 10.85 13.71
C GLY A 384 -16.47 11.59 13.42
N ALA A 385 -16.44 12.92 13.60
CA ALA A 385 -15.23 13.73 13.43
C ALA A 385 -14.19 13.43 14.53
N ILE A 386 -14.60 13.36 15.79
CA ILE A 386 -13.69 13.00 16.89
C ILE A 386 -13.02 11.65 16.59
N GLY A 387 -13.81 10.62 16.30
CA GLY A 387 -13.27 9.30 15.96
C GLY A 387 -12.46 9.30 14.65
N GLY A 388 -12.91 10.06 13.65
CA GLY A 388 -12.24 10.18 12.35
C GLY A 388 -10.88 10.88 12.43
N PHE A 389 -10.75 11.92 13.24
CA PHE A 389 -9.45 12.57 13.44
C PHE A 389 -8.50 11.82 14.38
N THR A 390 -9.00 10.93 15.25
CA THR A 390 -8.18 10.32 16.30
C THR A 390 -8.01 8.81 16.15
N ILE A 391 -9.09 8.05 15.97
CA ILE A 391 -9.08 6.59 16.05
C ILE A 391 -8.67 5.95 14.72
N LEU A 392 -9.36 6.28 13.63
CA LEU A 392 -9.15 5.61 12.34
C LEU A 392 -7.74 5.83 11.77
N PRO A 393 -7.15 7.05 11.81
CA PRO A 393 -5.78 7.27 11.38
C PRO A 393 -4.76 6.42 12.13
N GLN A 394 -4.94 6.26 13.44
CA GLN A 394 -4.06 5.43 14.27
C GLN A 394 -4.16 3.94 13.93
N ILE A 395 -5.37 3.42 13.67
CA ILE A 395 -5.58 2.02 13.27
C ILE A 395 -4.88 1.75 11.94
N VAL A 396 -5.12 2.61 10.94
CA VAL A 396 -4.51 2.48 9.60
C VAL A 396 -2.99 2.63 9.69
N PHE A 397 -2.49 3.62 10.43
CA PHE A 397 -1.06 3.81 10.62
C PHE A 397 -0.39 2.59 11.26
N LYS A 398 -0.98 2.00 12.32
CA LYS A 398 -0.44 0.80 12.98
C LYS A 398 -0.32 -0.38 12.02
N ALA A 399 -1.23 -0.52 11.08
CA ALA A 399 -1.18 -1.56 10.04
C ALA A 399 0.08 -1.43 9.16
N TYR A 400 0.46 -0.21 8.80
CA TYR A 400 1.66 0.06 8.00
C TYR A 400 2.94 0.19 8.83
N ALA A 401 2.83 0.59 10.10
CA ALA A 401 3.98 0.77 11.00
C ALA A 401 4.71 -0.55 11.30
N ALA A 402 4.07 -1.70 11.11
CA ALA A 402 4.71 -3.01 11.25
C ALA A 402 5.91 -3.18 10.30
N SER A 403 5.84 -2.63 9.09
CA SER A 403 6.90 -2.68 8.07
C SER A 403 7.87 -1.49 8.11
N SER A 404 7.59 -0.45 8.93
CA SER A 404 8.38 0.79 8.98
C SER A 404 8.99 1.05 10.36
N THR A 405 10.13 1.74 10.38
CA THR A 405 10.77 2.23 11.61
C THR A 405 10.21 3.58 12.08
N ILE A 406 9.46 4.28 11.23
CA ILE A 406 8.76 5.52 11.60
C ILE A 406 7.66 5.18 12.59
N SER A 407 7.66 5.82 13.74
CA SER A 407 6.70 5.57 14.82
C SER A 407 6.13 6.89 15.35
N GLY A 408 4.87 6.83 15.83
CA GLY A 408 4.19 8.00 16.39
C GLY A 408 3.57 8.86 15.29
N LEU A 409 2.32 8.52 14.87
CA LEU A 409 1.58 9.32 13.91
C LEU A 409 1.28 10.69 14.50
N GLN A 410 1.66 11.74 13.80
CA GLN A 410 1.26 13.12 14.13
C GLN A 410 -0.11 13.37 13.52
N LEU A 411 -1.09 13.58 14.39
CA LEU A 411 -2.46 13.88 13.98
C LEU A 411 -2.61 15.37 13.72
N HIS A 412 -3.17 15.72 12.56
CA HIS A 412 -3.46 17.09 12.18
C HIS A 412 -4.97 17.29 12.05
N PHE A 413 -5.44 18.43 12.47
CA PHE A 413 -6.83 18.82 12.30
C PHE A 413 -6.99 19.56 10.96
N SER A 414 -8.01 19.18 10.16
CA SER A 414 -8.30 19.80 8.88
C SER A 414 -9.70 20.42 8.87
N TRP A 415 -9.76 21.71 8.87
CA TRP A 415 -11.01 22.47 8.70
C TRP A 415 -11.70 22.16 7.38
N THR A 416 -10.94 21.95 6.31
CA THR A 416 -11.50 21.67 4.98
C THR A 416 -12.37 20.42 4.98
N TYR A 417 -11.87 19.31 5.53
CA TYR A 417 -12.64 18.05 5.57
C TYR A 417 -13.83 18.15 6.53
N LEU A 418 -13.68 18.85 7.64
CA LEU A 418 -14.78 19.07 8.58
C LEU A 418 -15.90 19.90 7.93
N LEU A 419 -15.58 20.99 7.25
CA LEU A 419 -16.57 21.83 6.57
C LEU A 419 -17.29 21.11 5.45
N ILE A 420 -16.59 20.29 4.66
CA ILE A 420 -17.20 19.43 3.62
C ILE A 420 -18.26 18.51 4.25
N VAL A 421 -17.91 17.83 5.34
CA VAL A 421 -18.81 16.89 6.00
C VAL A 421 -20.01 17.62 6.60
N ILE A 422 -19.82 18.77 7.26
CA ILE A 422 -20.92 19.60 7.78
C ILE A 422 -21.85 20.03 6.64
N ALA A 423 -21.30 20.49 5.52
CA ALA A 423 -22.09 20.92 4.36
C ALA A 423 -22.94 19.77 3.81
N VAL A 424 -22.34 18.58 3.59
CA VAL A 424 -23.06 17.40 3.09
C VAL A 424 -24.10 16.93 4.10
N ALA A 425 -23.81 16.94 5.40
CA ALA A 425 -24.77 16.58 6.44
C ALA A 425 -25.99 17.53 6.47
N LEU A 426 -25.76 18.82 6.39
CA LEU A 426 -26.84 19.83 6.34
C LEU A 426 -27.65 19.70 5.03
N CYS A 427 -26.99 19.47 3.89
CA CYS A 427 -27.67 19.25 2.61
C CYS A 427 -28.58 18.00 2.66
N SER A 428 -28.08 16.90 3.19
CA SER A 428 -28.80 15.62 3.21
C SER A 428 -29.92 15.56 4.25
N THR A 429 -29.87 16.37 5.32
CA THR A 429 -30.86 16.34 6.40
C THR A 429 -31.72 17.61 6.40
N THR A 430 -31.10 18.77 6.60
CA THR A 430 -31.83 20.05 6.82
C THR A 430 -32.47 20.54 5.51
N LEU A 431 -31.73 20.56 4.40
CA LEU A 431 -32.31 20.96 3.12
C LEU A 431 -33.36 19.98 2.63
N ALA A 432 -33.20 18.68 2.93
CA ALA A 432 -34.20 17.65 2.62
C ALA A 432 -35.51 17.90 3.38
N ALA A 433 -35.43 18.26 4.67
CA ALA A 433 -36.59 18.60 5.47
C ALA A 433 -37.30 19.86 4.93
N LEU A 434 -36.53 20.91 4.63
CA LEU A 434 -37.07 22.17 4.06
C LEU A 434 -37.73 21.95 2.71
N TYR A 435 -37.12 21.11 1.85
CA TYR A 435 -37.71 20.75 0.55
C TYR A 435 -39.06 20.03 0.72
N ALA A 436 -39.14 19.09 1.65
CA ALA A 436 -40.41 18.40 1.93
C ALA A 436 -41.48 19.35 2.47
N LEU A 437 -41.12 20.24 3.41
CA LEU A 437 -42.01 21.22 3.99
C LEU A 437 -42.54 22.22 2.96
N ARG A 438 -41.67 22.70 2.00
CA ARG A 438 -42.11 23.62 0.94
C ARG A 438 -43.26 23.05 0.13
N LYS A 439 -43.27 21.74 -0.10
CA LYS A 439 -44.38 21.08 -0.82
C LYS A 439 -45.67 21.04 -0.01
N ASP A 440 -45.58 20.78 1.28
CA ASP A 440 -46.76 20.73 2.16
C ASP A 440 -47.32 22.14 2.45
N TYR A 441 -46.49 23.21 2.50
CA TYR A 441 -46.93 24.60 2.64
C TYR A 441 -47.70 25.17 1.44
N GLN A 442 -47.63 24.48 0.30
CA GLN A 442 -48.47 24.85 -0.88
C GLN A 442 -49.90 24.30 -0.79
N GLU A 443 -50.19 23.43 0.19
CA GLU A 443 -51.52 22.88 0.42
C GLU A 443 -52.26 23.73 1.48
N HIS A 444 -53.61 23.84 1.35
CA HIS A 444 -54.44 24.55 2.33
C HIS A 444 -54.40 23.83 3.70
N PRO A 445 -54.40 24.57 4.82
CA PRO A 445 -54.39 23.99 6.16
C PRO A 445 -55.47 22.90 6.41
N ALA A 446 -56.69 23.12 5.90
CA ALA A 446 -57.79 22.17 5.95
C ALA A 446 -57.48 20.82 5.26
N SER A 447 -56.73 20.86 4.15
CA SER A 447 -56.30 19.65 3.42
C SER A 447 -55.14 18.91 4.10
N LEU A 448 -54.38 19.62 4.94
CA LEU A 448 -53.31 19.03 5.72
C LEU A 448 -53.85 18.24 6.93
N LEU A 449 -55.01 18.61 7.45
CA LEU A 449 -55.66 17.90 8.57
C LEU A 449 -56.28 16.58 8.13
N LEU A 450 -56.52 16.40 6.82
CA LEU A 450 -57.09 15.15 6.29
C LEU A 450 -55.93 14.22 5.81
N PRO A 451 -56.07 12.89 6.13
CA PRO A 451 -55.14 11.92 5.59
C PRO A 451 -55.17 11.93 4.05
N LYS A 452 -54.00 11.89 3.43
CA LYS A 452 -53.97 11.80 1.94
C LYS A 452 -54.65 10.53 1.47
N PRO A 453 -55.62 10.67 0.53
CA PRO A 453 -56.26 9.50 -0.05
C PRO A 453 -55.20 8.62 -0.74
N PRO A 454 -55.35 7.31 -0.66
CA PRO A 454 -54.42 6.37 -1.30
C PRO A 454 -54.43 6.65 -2.82
N LYS A 455 -53.25 6.73 -3.43
CA LYS A 455 -53.11 6.91 -4.87
C LYS A 455 -53.93 5.82 -5.58
N ALA A 456 -54.71 6.21 -6.59
CA ALA A 456 -55.50 5.30 -7.41
C ALA A 456 -54.58 4.24 -8.05
N GLY A 457 -55.00 2.99 -8.03
CA GLY A 457 -54.21 1.88 -8.57
C GLY A 457 -54.16 1.92 -10.07
N SER A 458 -52.95 2.12 -10.64
CA SER A 458 -52.72 1.95 -12.06
C SER A 458 -52.25 0.53 -12.35
N LYS A 459 -52.57 0.01 -13.55
CA LYS A 459 -52.06 -1.27 -14.04
C LYS A 459 -50.50 -1.22 -14.01
N ILE A 460 -49.88 -2.23 -13.42
CA ILE A 460 -48.41 -2.32 -13.36
C ILE A 460 -47.83 -3.04 -14.60
N LEU A 461 -46.59 -2.76 -14.93
CA LEU A 461 -45.92 -3.37 -16.08
C LEU A 461 -45.93 -4.91 -16.03
N LEU A 462 -45.86 -5.50 -14.81
CA LEU A 462 -45.90 -6.95 -14.63
C LEU A 462 -47.25 -7.58 -14.97
N GLU A 463 -48.34 -6.80 -14.92
CA GLU A 463 -49.67 -7.26 -15.35
C GLU A 463 -49.79 -7.42 -16.88
N ARG A 464 -48.90 -6.78 -17.64
CA ARG A 464 -48.82 -6.93 -19.11
C ARG A 464 -48.23 -8.27 -19.53
N PHE A 465 -47.44 -8.92 -18.64
CA PHE A 465 -46.97 -10.30 -18.82
C PHE A 465 -47.96 -11.29 -18.25
N THR A 466 -49.06 -11.47 -18.97
CA THR A 466 -50.20 -12.31 -18.56
C THR A 466 -49.83 -13.74 -18.12
N PRO A 467 -48.92 -14.49 -18.77
CA PRO A 467 -48.61 -15.85 -18.33
C PRO A 467 -47.96 -15.87 -16.95
N LEU A 468 -47.00 -14.98 -16.68
CA LEU A 468 -46.33 -14.87 -15.38
C LEU A 468 -47.29 -14.39 -14.30
N TRP A 469 -48.16 -13.41 -14.61
CA TRP A 469 -49.11 -12.85 -13.65
C TRP A 469 -50.17 -13.86 -13.23
N ARG A 470 -50.64 -14.75 -14.11
CA ARG A 470 -51.65 -15.78 -13.80
C ARG A 470 -51.11 -16.79 -12.78
N HIS A 471 -49.87 -17.20 -12.87
CA HIS A 471 -49.28 -18.19 -11.95
C HIS A 471 -48.91 -17.65 -10.57
N LEU A 472 -48.91 -16.32 -10.35
CA LEU A 472 -48.63 -15.74 -9.05
C LEU A 472 -49.81 -15.92 -8.10
N SER A 473 -49.51 -16.33 -6.85
CA SER A 473 -50.50 -16.35 -5.80
C SER A 473 -51.01 -14.94 -5.45
N PHE A 474 -52.19 -14.83 -4.87
CA PHE A 474 -52.82 -13.55 -4.47
C PHE A 474 -51.85 -12.68 -3.66
N ASN A 475 -51.16 -13.27 -2.72
CA ASN A 475 -50.25 -12.56 -1.84
C ASN A 475 -49.09 -11.90 -2.63
N TYR A 476 -48.51 -12.58 -3.61
CA TYR A 476 -47.47 -12.00 -4.49
C TYR A 476 -48.02 -10.93 -5.42
N LYS A 477 -49.25 -11.11 -5.94
CA LYS A 477 -49.94 -10.08 -6.75
C LYS A 477 -50.09 -8.77 -5.99
N VAL A 478 -50.55 -8.87 -4.73
CA VAL A 478 -50.69 -7.70 -3.83
C VAL A 478 -49.32 -7.08 -3.51
N THR A 479 -48.30 -7.90 -3.25
CA THR A 479 -46.93 -7.43 -2.96
C THR A 479 -46.37 -6.65 -4.13
N PHE A 480 -46.47 -7.17 -5.34
CA PHE A 480 -45.96 -6.46 -6.55
C PHE A 480 -46.75 -5.18 -6.84
N ARG A 481 -48.09 -5.18 -6.70
CA ARG A 481 -48.89 -3.96 -6.81
C ARG A 481 -48.46 -2.90 -5.79
N ASN A 482 -48.18 -3.24 -4.59
CA ASN A 482 -47.71 -2.33 -3.54
C ASN A 482 -46.29 -1.80 -3.87
N LEU A 483 -45.40 -2.65 -4.35
CA LEU A 483 -44.02 -2.31 -4.71
C LEU A 483 -44.03 -1.26 -5.83
N PHE A 484 -44.78 -1.45 -6.90
CA PHE A 484 -44.88 -0.51 -8.01
C PHE A 484 -45.72 0.75 -7.71
N ARG A 485 -46.62 0.69 -6.70
CA ARG A 485 -47.38 1.85 -6.21
C ARG A 485 -46.47 2.83 -5.48
N TYR A 486 -45.47 2.35 -4.72
CA TYR A 486 -44.55 3.16 -3.94
C TYR A 486 -43.11 3.11 -4.49
N LYS A 487 -42.98 3.44 -5.78
CA LYS A 487 -41.67 3.34 -6.53
C LYS A 487 -40.49 4.01 -5.82
N SER A 488 -40.69 5.20 -5.25
CA SER A 488 -39.63 5.92 -4.54
C SER A 488 -39.08 5.12 -3.35
N ARG A 489 -39.96 4.46 -2.59
CA ARG A 489 -39.57 3.62 -1.47
C ARG A 489 -38.82 2.36 -1.92
N ALA A 490 -39.36 1.71 -2.97
CA ALA A 490 -38.73 0.52 -3.52
C ALA A 490 -37.31 0.82 -4.05
N LEU A 491 -37.16 1.90 -4.83
CA LEU A 491 -35.85 2.35 -5.32
C LEU A 491 -34.90 2.67 -4.19
N MET A 492 -35.34 3.39 -3.16
CA MET A 492 -34.52 3.70 -1.99
C MET A 492 -34.00 2.46 -1.29
N THR A 493 -34.88 1.44 -1.09
CA THR A 493 -34.49 0.18 -0.46
C THR A 493 -33.48 -0.56 -1.34
N ILE A 494 -33.75 -0.65 -2.65
CA ILE A 494 -32.83 -1.30 -3.60
C ILE A 494 -31.46 -0.60 -3.61
N PHE A 495 -31.42 0.73 -3.74
CA PHE A 495 -30.15 1.48 -3.76
C PHE A 495 -29.42 1.42 -2.41
N GLY A 496 -30.14 1.48 -1.28
CA GLY A 496 -29.55 1.36 0.04
C GLY A 496 -28.87 -0.02 0.25
N VAL A 497 -29.60 -1.09 -0.10
CA VAL A 497 -29.06 -2.47 -0.01
C VAL A 497 -27.94 -2.67 -1.03
N ALA A 498 -28.14 -2.24 -2.28
CA ALA A 498 -27.15 -2.37 -3.35
C ALA A 498 -25.83 -1.67 -3.01
N GLY A 499 -25.91 -0.48 -2.42
CA GLY A 499 -24.74 0.24 -1.96
C GLY A 499 -23.96 -0.51 -0.87
N CYS A 500 -24.67 -1.02 0.16
CA CYS A 500 -24.04 -1.79 1.22
C CYS A 500 -23.42 -3.10 0.70
N VAL A 501 -24.16 -3.86 -0.12
CA VAL A 501 -23.66 -5.11 -0.72
C VAL A 501 -22.50 -4.82 -1.66
N GLY A 502 -22.58 -3.75 -2.46
CA GLY A 502 -21.49 -3.34 -3.35
C GLY A 502 -20.19 -3.03 -2.62
N LEU A 503 -20.26 -2.33 -1.46
CA LEU A 503 -19.10 -2.08 -0.62
C LEU A 503 -18.52 -3.37 0.00
N LEU A 504 -19.39 -4.33 0.37
CA LEU A 504 -18.96 -5.64 0.88
C LEU A 504 -18.29 -6.47 -0.23
N VAL A 505 -18.90 -6.57 -1.43
CA VAL A 505 -18.33 -7.27 -2.59
C VAL A 505 -16.98 -6.69 -2.96
N MET A 506 -16.87 -5.37 -3.03
CA MET A 506 -15.62 -4.67 -3.29
C MET A 506 -14.58 -4.99 -2.22
N GLY A 507 -14.91 -4.87 -0.93
CA GLY A 507 -13.96 -5.08 0.17
C GLY A 507 -13.44 -6.52 0.23
N ILE A 508 -14.33 -7.52 0.13
CA ILE A 508 -13.97 -8.94 0.13
C ILE A 508 -13.20 -9.29 -1.14
N GLY A 509 -13.61 -8.76 -2.31
CA GLY A 509 -12.91 -8.94 -3.57
C GLY A 509 -11.46 -8.42 -3.52
N ILE A 510 -11.23 -7.21 -2.99
CA ILE A 510 -9.88 -6.64 -2.83
C ILE A 510 -9.01 -7.54 -1.93
N ARG A 511 -9.57 -8.06 -0.84
CA ARG A 511 -8.85 -8.96 0.06
C ARG A 511 -8.36 -10.21 -0.68
N ASP A 512 -9.21 -10.84 -1.46
CA ASP A 512 -8.87 -12.06 -2.19
C ASP A 512 -7.90 -11.80 -3.34
N SER A 513 -8.08 -10.69 -4.06
CA SER A 513 -7.15 -10.22 -5.09
C SER A 513 -5.73 -10.01 -4.57
N LEU A 514 -5.59 -9.49 -3.35
CA LEU A 514 -4.29 -9.32 -2.69
C LEU A 514 -3.70 -10.67 -2.26
N SER A 515 -4.51 -11.56 -1.69
CA SER A 515 -4.04 -12.85 -1.16
C SER A 515 -3.54 -13.76 -2.27
N GLY A 516 -4.09 -13.68 -3.47
CA GLY A 516 -3.71 -14.48 -4.64
C GLY A 516 -2.36 -14.11 -5.27
N ILE A 517 -1.83 -12.91 -4.98
CA ILE A 517 -0.60 -12.41 -5.64
C ILE A 517 0.60 -13.34 -5.38
N ILE A 518 0.79 -13.76 -4.12
CA ILE A 518 1.97 -14.56 -3.71
C ILE A 518 1.96 -15.92 -4.41
N SER A 519 0.84 -16.63 -4.41
CA SER A 519 0.75 -17.95 -5.04
C SER A 519 0.90 -17.87 -6.56
N LYS A 520 0.25 -16.90 -7.23
CA LYS A 520 0.39 -16.71 -8.66
C LYS A 520 1.82 -16.33 -9.05
N GLN A 521 2.46 -15.41 -8.31
CA GLN A 521 3.82 -14.96 -8.60
C GLN A 521 4.86 -16.09 -8.38
N TYR A 522 4.83 -16.77 -7.21
CA TYR A 522 5.93 -17.62 -6.77
C TYR A 522 5.66 -19.12 -6.84
N GLU A 523 4.44 -19.54 -7.11
CA GLU A 523 4.12 -20.96 -7.37
C GLU A 523 3.92 -21.22 -8.86
N THR A 524 3.31 -20.25 -9.59
CA THR A 524 2.96 -20.43 -11.01
C THR A 524 4.02 -19.85 -11.95
N ILE A 525 4.46 -18.59 -11.72
CA ILE A 525 5.33 -17.85 -12.65
C ILE A 525 6.80 -18.06 -12.31
N ILE A 526 7.25 -17.71 -11.11
CA ILE A 526 8.64 -17.82 -10.67
C ILE A 526 8.83 -19.14 -9.91
N LYS A 527 9.62 -20.05 -10.46
CA LYS A 527 9.84 -21.39 -9.93
C LYS A 527 11.27 -21.64 -9.41
N TYR A 528 12.14 -20.63 -9.43
CA TYR A 528 13.45 -20.69 -8.83
C TYR A 528 13.40 -20.16 -7.38
N ASP A 529 14.32 -20.62 -6.52
CA ASP A 529 14.37 -20.21 -5.11
C ASP A 529 15.30 -19.00 -4.89
N LEU A 530 16.40 -18.94 -5.67
CA LEU A 530 17.37 -17.86 -5.56
C LEU A 530 18.06 -17.54 -6.89
N ILE A 531 18.50 -16.29 -7.02
CA ILE A 531 19.45 -15.84 -8.06
C ILE A 531 20.82 -15.69 -7.39
N VAL A 532 21.86 -16.25 -8.00
CA VAL A 532 23.24 -16.17 -7.53
C VAL A 532 24.03 -15.34 -8.55
N ALA A 533 24.42 -14.12 -8.20
CA ALA A 533 25.21 -13.24 -9.07
C ALA A 533 26.71 -13.53 -8.85
N GLN A 534 27.43 -13.73 -9.96
CA GLN A 534 28.85 -14.09 -9.96
C GLN A 534 29.74 -12.85 -10.03
N LYS A 535 30.96 -12.95 -9.54
CA LYS A 535 32.04 -12.00 -9.81
C LYS A 535 32.43 -12.08 -11.29
N ALA A 536 32.84 -10.96 -11.86
CA ALA A 536 33.30 -10.92 -13.24
C ALA A 536 34.57 -11.76 -13.48
N ALA A 537 35.48 -11.86 -12.48
CA ALA A 537 36.71 -12.62 -12.54
C ALA A 537 37.01 -13.30 -11.21
N PRO A 538 36.33 -14.43 -10.88
CA PRO A 538 36.68 -15.21 -9.71
C PRO A 538 38.03 -15.91 -9.92
N ILE A 539 38.76 -16.15 -8.82
CA ILE A 539 39.98 -16.97 -8.88
C ILE A 539 39.61 -18.45 -9.06
N GLU A 540 40.53 -19.28 -9.53
CA GLU A 540 40.27 -20.68 -9.89
C GLU A 540 39.69 -21.50 -8.73
N THR A 541 40.24 -21.38 -7.53
CA THR A 541 39.76 -22.06 -6.32
C THR A 541 38.33 -21.65 -5.92
N GLU A 542 37.98 -20.35 -6.08
CA GLU A 542 36.63 -19.83 -5.86
C GLU A 542 35.64 -20.43 -6.89
N SER A 543 36.08 -20.48 -8.16
CA SER A 543 35.30 -21.03 -9.27
C SER A 543 35.02 -22.52 -9.07
N GLN A 544 36.02 -23.32 -8.69
CA GLN A 544 35.86 -24.75 -8.40
C GLN A 544 34.91 -25.00 -7.22
N SER A 545 35.04 -24.23 -6.14
CA SER A 545 34.17 -24.32 -4.97
C SER A 545 32.71 -23.99 -5.31
N TYR A 546 32.54 -22.99 -6.17
CA TYR A 546 31.23 -22.59 -6.68
C TYR A 546 30.60 -23.67 -7.55
N GLN A 547 31.34 -24.25 -8.51
CA GLN A 547 30.84 -25.34 -9.37
C GLN A 547 30.48 -26.59 -8.55
N LYS A 548 31.31 -26.95 -7.56
CA LYS A 548 31.01 -28.06 -6.63
C LYS A 548 29.71 -27.84 -5.89
N LEU A 549 29.41 -26.61 -5.49
CA LEU A 549 28.16 -26.30 -4.79
C LEU A 549 26.94 -26.33 -5.74
N LEU A 550 27.06 -25.84 -6.97
CA LEU A 550 26.02 -25.92 -8.01
C LEU A 550 25.61 -27.36 -8.33
N ASN A 551 26.62 -28.28 -8.36
CA ASN A 551 26.41 -29.69 -8.66
C ASN A 551 26.15 -30.54 -7.41
N SER A 552 25.94 -29.91 -6.24
CA SER A 552 25.69 -30.62 -4.97
C SER A 552 24.26 -31.15 -4.86
N ASP A 553 24.05 -32.11 -4.02
CA ASP A 553 22.71 -32.68 -3.71
C ASP A 553 21.68 -31.69 -3.18
N LYS A 554 22.12 -30.52 -2.75
CA LYS A 554 21.24 -29.44 -2.27
C LYS A 554 20.52 -28.73 -3.38
N VAL A 555 21.14 -28.69 -4.58
CA VAL A 555 20.61 -28.04 -5.78
C VAL A 555 19.83 -29.06 -6.60
N ARG A 556 18.59 -28.75 -6.92
CA ARG A 556 17.74 -29.59 -7.78
C ARG A 556 17.99 -29.30 -9.26
N ARG A 557 18.07 -27.99 -9.59
CA ARG A 557 18.30 -27.48 -10.95
C ARG A 557 18.99 -26.14 -10.86
N HIS A 558 19.79 -25.83 -11.85
CA HIS A 558 20.32 -24.49 -12.03
C HIS A 558 20.39 -24.14 -13.51
N GLN A 559 20.40 -22.85 -13.83
CA GLN A 559 20.53 -22.33 -15.19
C GLN A 559 21.30 -21.03 -15.19
N ALA A 560 22.34 -21.00 -16.02
CA ALA A 560 23.10 -19.78 -16.24
C ALA A 560 22.27 -18.74 -16.99
N ILE A 561 22.37 -17.48 -16.55
CA ILE A 561 21.70 -16.33 -17.14
C ILE A 561 22.67 -15.16 -17.25
N TYR A 562 22.34 -14.21 -18.15
CA TYR A 562 22.82 -12.86 -18.06
C TYR A 562 21.71 -11.98 -17.46
N THR A 563 22.05 -11.16 -16.48
CA THR A 563 21.11 -10.21 -15.88
C THR A 563 21.74 -8.81 -15.79
N GLN A 564 20.93 -7.79 -16.09
CA GLN A 564 21.29 -6.39 -16.03
C GLN A 564 20.09 -5.56 -15.60
N GLN A 565 20.31 -4.48 -14.86
CA GLN A 565 19.26 -3.56 -14.46
C GLN A 565 19.22 -2.35 -15.39
N PHE A 566 18.00 -1.98 -15.77
CA PHE A 566 17.69 -0.75 -16.50
C PHE A 566 16.78 0.13 -15.65
N ASN A 567 16.82 1.42 -15.93
CA ASN A 567 16.00 2.40 -15.25
C ASN A 567 15.16 3.17 -16.29
N LYS A 568 13.92 3.44 -15.90
CA LYS A 568 13.00 4.27 -16.68
C LYS A 568 12.13 5.09 -15.73
N ILE A 569 12.04 6.39 -15.99
CA ILE A 569 11.06 7.23 -15.30
C ILE A 569 9.70 6.96 -15.93
N ALA A 570 8.76 6.48 -15.14
CA ALA A 570 7.40 6.13 -15.57
C ALA A 570 6.43 6.10 -14.36
N GLY A 571 5.14 6.03 -14.67
CA GLY A 571 4.08 5.96 -13.66
C GLY A 571 3.50 7.31 -13.28
N SER A 572 2.47 7.28 -12.45
CA SER A 572 1.75 8.47 -11.98
C SER A 572 2.65 9.40 -11.15
N ASP A 573 3.66 8.84 -10.52
CA ASP A 573 4.60 9.50 -9.62
C ASP A 573 5.85 9.98 -10.33
N GLN A 574 5.98 9.74 -11.66
CA GLN A 574 7.20 9.98 -12.42
C GLN A 574 8.45 9.45 -11.68
N SER A 575 8.30 8.30 -11.02
CA SER A 575 9.37 7.66 -10.25
C SER A 575 10.25 6.81 -11.15
N THR A 576 11.51 6.65 -10.74
CA THR A 576 12.43 5.75 -11.45
C THR A 576 12.00 4.30 -11.21
N GLN A 577 11.57 3.62 -12.27
CA GLN A 577 11.26 2.19 -12.27
C GLN A 577 12.51 1.41 -12.66
N THR A 578 12.88 0.44 -11.84
CA THR A 578 14.00 -0.47 -12.14
C THR A 578 13.47 -1.72 -12.85
N ILE A 579 14.02 -2.05 -13.99
CA ILE A 579 13.63 -3.17 -14.84
C ILE A 579 14.79 -4.17 -14.88
N THR A 580 14.54 -5.40 -14.45
CA THR A 580 15.55 -6.46 -14.47
C THR A 580 15.48 -7.23 -15.78
N MET A 581 16.51 -7.15 -16.59
CA MET A 581 16.65 -7.96 -17.79
C MET A 581 17.17 -9.35 -17.42
N ILE A 582 16.55 -10.39 -17.97
CA ILE A 582 16.97 -11.78 -17.84
C ILE A 582 17.11 -12.40 -19.23
N VAL A 583 18.30 -12.92 -19.52
CA VAL A 583 18.65 -13.62 -20.76
C VAL A 583 19.15 -15.03 -20.39
N PRO A 584 18.38 -16.09 -20.61
CA PRO A 584 18.82 -17.45 -20.28
C PRO A 584 19.84 -18.00 -21.30
N ALA A 585 20.82 -18.77 -20.81
CA ALA A 585 21.78 -19.48 -21.66
C ALA A 585 21.10 -20.58 -22.49
N ASN A 586 20.09 -21.25 -21.90
CA ASN A 586 19.30 -22.29 -22.57
C ASN A 586 17.82 -21.92 -22.55
N GLN A 587 17.25 -21.68 -23.73
CA GLN A 587 15.84 -21.28 -23.86
C GLN A 587 14.88 -22.46 -23.67
N LYS A 588 15.26 -23.69 -24.06
CA LYS A 588 14.37 -24.86 -24.05
C LYS A 588 13.89 -25.25 -22.63
N HIS A 589 14.64 -24.89 -21.58
CA HIS A 589 14.32 -25.25 -20.21
C HIS A 589 14.00 -24.05 -19.31
N PHE A 590 13.87 -22.86 -19.90
CA PHE A 590 13.63 -21.63 -19.13
C PHE A 590 12.27 -21.64 -18.41
N ASN A 591 11.26 -22.25 -19.00
CA ASN A 591 9.92 -22.41 -18.38
C ASN A 591 9.92 -23.23 -17.07
N LYS A 592 11.00 -23.99 -16.80
CA LYS A 592 11.20 -24.69 -15.51
C LYS A 592 11.63 -23.73 -14.38
N PHE A 593 12.07 -22.53 -14.72
CA PHE A 593 12.52 -21.48 -13.77
C PHE A 593 11.58 -20.27 -13.79
N VAL A 594 11.15 -19.84 -14.97
CA VAL A 594 10.19 -18.74 -15.15
C VAL A 594 9.18 -19.15 -16.21
N ASN A 595 7.92 -19.24 -15.82
CA ASN A 595 6.82 -19.53 -16.72
C ASN A 595 6.26 -18.23 -17.29
N LEU A 596 6.56 -17.93 -18.55
CA LEU A 596 6.09 -16.71 -19.21
C LEU A 596 4.67 -16.94 -19.74
N LEU A 597 3.70 -16.30 -19.10
CA LEU A 597 2.29 -16.33 -19.49
C LEU A 597 1.84 -14.98 -20.05
N SER A 598 1.09 -14.99 -21.13
CA SER A 598 0.42 -13.79 -21.63
C SER A 598 -0.70 -13.34 -20.67
N PRO A 599 -1.23 -12.11 -20.78
CA PRO A 599 -2.41 -11.68 -20.03
C PRO A 599 -3.65 -12.59 -20.23
N SER A 600 -3.71 -13.33 -21.34
CA SER A 600 -4.76 -14.33 -21.60
C SER A 600 -4.43 -15.73 -21.06
N GLY A 601 -3.32 -15.92 -20.36
CA GLY A 601 -2.90 -17.20 -19.79
C GLY A 601 -2.17 -18.15 -20.75
N GLN A 602 -1.87 -17.72 -21.98
CA GLN A 602 -1.14 -18.54 -22.97
C GLN A 602 0.37 -18.50 -22.70
N GLU A 603 1.05 -19.62 -22.83
CA GLU A 603 2.50 -19.67 -22.69
C GLU A 603 3.20 -18.90 -23.82
N LEU A 604 4.19 -18.09 -23.44
CA LEU A 604 5.01 -17.32 -24.34
C LEU A 604 6.41 -17.91 -24.45
N SER A 605 6.90 -18.06 -25.69
CA SER A 605 8.29 -18.40 -25.97
C SER A 605 9.13 -17.13 -26.18
N LEU A 606 10.42 -17.20 -25.80
CA LEU A 606 11.34 -16.08 -25.99
C LEU A 606 11.53 -15.80 -27.51
N PRO A 607 11.33 -14.54 -27.94
CA PRO A 607 11.42 -14.19 -29.35
C PRO A 607 12.89 -14.21 -29.83
N LYS A 608 13.10 -14.53 -31.12
CA LYS A 608 14.43 -14.45 -31.73
C LYS A 608 14.96 -13.02 -31.79
N ASN A 609 14.06 -12.04 -31.96
CA ASN A 609 14.35 -10.61 -32.04
C ASN A 609 13.44 -9.86 -31.08
N GLY A 610 13.97 -8.81 -30.38
CA GLY A 610 13.21 -8.00 -29.45
C GLY A 610 13.00 -8.67 -28.08
N VAL A 611 12.03 -8.19 -27.31
CA VAL A 611 11.87 -8.50 -25.88
C VAL A 611 10.43 -8.84 -25.51
N ILE A 612 10.27 -9.62 -24.44
CA ILE A 612 9.03 -9.75 -23.70
C ILE A 612 9.12 -8.82 -22.49
N LEU A 613 8.15 -7.89 -22.37
CA LEU A 613 8.06 -6.95 -21.28
C LEU A 613 6.95 -7.38 -20.32
N THR A 614 7.12 -7.13 -19.01
CA THR A 614 6.07 -7.40 -18.04
C THR A 614 4.87 -6.46 -18.22
N GLN A 615 3.66 -6.98 -18.00
CA GLN A 615 2.40 -6.29 -18.25
C GLN A 615 2.34 -4.92 -17.57
N LYS A 616 2.62 -4.84 -16.26
CA LYS A 616 2.57 -3.57 -15.55
C LYS A 616 3.53 -2.52 -16.13
N MET A 617 4.73 -2.95 -16.56
CA MET A 617 5.68 -2.02 -17.20
C MET A 617 5.20 -1.59 -18.58
N ALA A 618 4.60 -2.51 -19.35
CA ALA A 618 3.99 -2.17 -20.64
C ALA A 618 2.87 -1.14 -20.48
N ASP A 619 2.02 -1.30 -19.46
CA ASP A 619 0.94 -0.35 -19.15
C ASP A 619 1.49 1.04 -18.76
N LEU A 620 2.53 1.09 -17.91
CA LEU A 620 3.17 2.35 -17.50
C LEU A 620 3.81 3.10 -18.67
N LEU A 621 4.36 2.37 -19.64
CA LEU A 621 4.96 2.92 -20.87
C LEU A 621 3.95 3.11 -22.00
N LYS A 622 2.69 2.69 -21.82
CA LYS A 622 1.66 2.61 -22.87
C LYS A 622 2.13 1.81 -24.09
N ALA A 623 2.98 0.80 -23.85
CA ALA A 623 3.59 -0.02 -24.88
C ALA A 623 2.70 -1.23 -25.22
N LYS A 624 2.59 -1.54 -26.50
CA LYS A 624 1.89 -2.73 -27.02
C LYS A 624 2.88 -3.61 -27.77
N LYS A 625 2.47 -4.83 -28.12
CA LYS A 625 3.25 -5.68 -29.03
C LYS A 625 3.57 -4.90 -30.32
N GLY A 626 4.83 -4.82 -30.68
CA GLY A 626 5.35 -4.03 -31.81
C GLY A 626 5.92 -2.64 -31.44
N SER A 627 5.60 -2.11 -30.24
CA SER A 627 6.13 -0.81 -29.78
C SER A 627 7.64 -0.85 -29.55
N GLN A 628 8.31 0.30 -29.73
CA GLN A 628 9.69 0.50 -29.31
C GLN A 628 9.72 1.16 -27.91
N VAL A 629 10.55 0.64 -27.02
CA VAL A 629 10.78 1.21 -25.68
C VAL A 629 12.25 1.57 -25.52
N SER A 630 12.52 2.73 -24.90
CA SER A 630 13.87 3.19 -24.59
C SER A 630 14.11 3.10 -23.09
N LEU A 631 15.15 2.37 -22.68
CA LEU A 631 15.53 2.15 -21.29
C LEU A 631 16.98 2.60 -21.09
N LYS A 632 17.31 3.16 -19.91
CA LYS A 632 18.66 3.57 -19.56
C LYS A 632 19.33 2.52 -18.67
N ASP A 633 20.56 2.18 -18.98
CA ASP A 633 21.38 1.31 -18.14
C ASP A 633 21.94 2.06 -16.89
N ALA A 634 22.73 1.38 -16.08
CA ALA A 634 23.35 1.94 -14.88
C ALA A 634 24.32 3.10 -15.18
N ASN A 635 24.88 3.13 -16.39
CA ASN A 635 25.78 4.18 -16.87
C ASN A 635 25.03 5.37 -17.49
N GLY A 636 23.69 5.29 -17.59
CA GLY A 636 22.83 6.31 -18.21
C GLY A 636 22.71 6.20 -19.73
N GLN A 637 23.31 5.17 -20.35
CA GLN A 637 23.22 4.92 -21.79
C GLN A 637 21.82 4.40 -22.14
N SER A 638 21.23 4.96 -23.19
CA SER A 638 19.89 4.57 -23.67
C SER A 638 19.98 3.39 -24.64
N HIS A 639 19.18 2.38 -24.39
CA HIS A 639 19.01 1.21 -25.24
C HIS A 639 17.57 1.13 -25.74
N HIS A 640 17.37 0.75 -26.99
CA HIS A 640 16.06 0.68 -27.64
C HIS A 640 15.69 -0.78 -27.89
N PHE A 641 14.49 -1.17 -27.43
CA PHE A 641 14.00 -2.54 -27.54
C PHE A 641 12.64 -2.57 -28.22
N LYS A 642 12.44 -3.51 -29.16
CA LYS A 642 11.13 -3.79 -29.75
C LYS A 642 10.37 -4.81 -28.88
N VAL A 643 9.17 -4.45 -28.45
CA VAL A 643 8.31 -5.33 -27.62
C VAL A 643 7.65 -6.36 -28.54
N MET A 644 7.97 -7.63 -28.35
CA MET A 644 7.39 -8.76 -29.12
C MET A 644 6.32 -9.53 -28.36
N GLY A 645 6.28 -9.39 -27.05
CA GLY A 645 5.28 -10.00 -26.18
C GLY A 645 5.14 -9.24 -24.86
N ILE A 646 4.01 -9.48 -24.20
CA ILE A 646 3.72 -8.95 -22.86
C ILE A 646 3.44 -10.15 -21.97
N ALA A 647 4.18 -10.27 -20.86
CA ALA A 647 4.04 -11.36 -19.90
C ALA A 647 3.39 -10.87 -18.60
N GLN A 648 2.51 -11.70 -18.03
CA GLN A 648 2.01 -11.49 -16.67
C GLN A 648 3.16 -11.56 -15.66
N MET A 649 3.20 -10.56 -14.77
CA MET A 649 4.08 -10.56 -13.62
C MET A 649 3.46 -9.66 -12.56
N TYR A 650 3.17 -10.20 -11.39
CA TYR A 650 2.45 -9.47 -10.34
C TYR A 650 3.37 -8.53 -9.55
N MET A 651 4.67 -8.84 -9.50
CA MET A 651 5.64 -8.01 -8.77
C MET A 651 6.92 -7.83 -9.56
N GLY A 652 7.43 -6.60 -9.57
CA GLY A 652 8.66 -6.21 -10.24
C GLY A 652 8.49 -6.02 -11.75
N HIS A 653 9.43 -5.32 -12.34
CA HIS A 653 9.50 -5.12 -13.77
C HIS A 653 10.62 -5.96 -14.35
N TYR A 654 10.28 -6.79 -15.31
CA TYR A 654 11.23 -7.65 -15.99
C TYR A 654 11.17 -7.46 -17.50
N LEU A 655 12.30 -7.69 -18.12
CA LEU A 655 12.48 -7.75 -19.55
C LEU A 655 13.16 -9.08 -19.86
N PHE A 656 12.50 -9.91 -20.65
CA PHE A 656 13.03 -11.23 -21.06
C PHE A 656 13.38 -11.20 -22.53
N MET A 657 14.55 -11.72 -22.87
CA MET A 657 14.98 -11.85 -24.25
C MET A 657 15.80 -13.13 -24.48
N SER A 658 15.87 -13.55 -25.73
CA SER A 658 16.71 -14.67 -26.13
C SER A 658 18.19 -14.27 -26.22
N ARG A 659 19.08 -15.25 -26.20
CA ARG A 659 20.50 -15.03 -26.47
C ARG A 659 20.73 -14.32 -27.81
N SER A 660 20.05 -14.75 -28.87
CA SER A 660 20.18 -14.13 -30.20
C SER A 660 19.70 -12.67 -30.21
N ALA A 661 18.58 -12.36 -29.53
CA ALA A 661 18.10 -11.00 -29.39
C ALA A 661 19.07 -10.11 -28.58
N TYR A 662 19.74 -10.66 -27.58
CA TYR A 662 20.77 -9.98 -26.81
C TYR A 662 21.98 -9.60 -27.68
N GLU A 663 22.57 -10.58 -28.38
CA GLU A 663 23.72 -10.38 -29.25
C GLU A 663 23.45 -9.36 -30.36
N GLN A 664 22.21 -9.36 -30.92
CA GLN A 664 21.79 -8.34 -31.89
C GLN A 664 21.63 -6.92 -31.30
N SER A 665 21.04 -6.84 -30.10
CA SER A 665 20.73 -5.53 -29.48
C SER A 665 21.96 -4.85 -28.92
N PHE A 666 22.89 -5.60 -28.33
CA PHE A 666 24.07 -5.07 -27.66
C PHE A 666 25.33 -5.15 -28.52
N LYS A 667 25.30 -5.87 -29.64
CA LYS A 667 26.47 -6.11 -30.53
C LYS A 667 27.69 -6.65 -29.78
N THR A 668 27.43 -7.49 -28.78
CA THR A 668 28.45 -8.12 -27.93
C THR A 668 28.19 -9.62 -27.81
N ASN A 669 29.25 -10.40 -27.62
CA ASN A 669 29.11 -11.83 -27.36
C ASN A 669 28.43 -12.06 -26.04
N TYR A 670 27.49 -13.01 -26.03
CA TYR A 670 26.76 -13.37 -24.85
C TYR A 670 27.64 -14.00 -23.76
N GLN A 671 27.62 -13.45 -22.56
CA GLN A 671 28.30 -13.99 -21.39
C GLN A 671 27.33 -14.04 -20.21
N THR A 672 27.45 -15.06 -19.38
CA THR A 672 26.61 -15.21 -18.18
C THR A 672 27.25 -14.55 -16.97
N ASN A 673 26.42 -13.94 -16.11
CA ASN A 673 26.89 -13.29 -14.87
C ASN A 673 26.10 -13.74 -13.63
N ALA A 674 25.12 -14.65 -13.79
CA ALA A 674 24.34 -15.15 -12.68
C ALA A 674 23.78 -16.56 -12.96
N GLN A 675 23.24 -17.21 -11.92
CA GLN A 675 22.52 -18.49 -12.00
C GLN A 675 21.14 -18.34 -11.36
N LEU A 676 20.13 -18.89 -12.03
CA LEU A 676 18.85 -19.24 -11.39
C LEU A 676 19.03 -20.61 -10.74
N VAL A 677 18.67 -20.73 -9.45
CA VAL A 677 18.86 -21.99 -8.70
C VAL A 677 17.55 -22.39 -8.05
N THR A 678 17.18 -23.67 -8.25
CA THR A 678 16.07 -24.33 -7.56
C THR A 678 16.66 -25.39 -6.63
N LEU A 679 16.23 -25.39 -5.37
CA LEU A 679 16.72 -26.31 -4.34
C LEU A 679 15.86 -27.57 -4.25
N LYS A 680 16.40 -28.67 -3.73
CA LYS A 680 15.60 -29.89 -3.42
C LYS A 680 14.64 -29.62 -2.25
N HIS A 681 15.10 -28.87 -1.25
CA HIS A 681 14.31 -28.47 -0.09
C HIS A 681 14.33 -26.94 0.03
N ASN A 682 13.18 -26.32 -0.11
CA ASN A 682 13.02 -24.85 -0.16
C ASN A 682 12.55 -24.24 1.17
N SER A 683 12.73 -24.94 2.30
CA SER A 683 12.45 -24.34 3.60
C SER A 683 13.30 -23.09 3.83
N SER A 684 12.76 -22.09 4.52
CA SER A 684 13.41 -20.78 4.76
C SER A 684 14.83 -20.94 5.34
N LYS A 685 15.00 -21.87 6.28
CA LYS A 685 16.30 -22.17 6.90
C LYS A 685 17.30 -22.74 5.88
N GLN A 686 16.84 -23.62 5.01
CA GLN A 686 17.68 -24.29 4.01
C GLN A 686 18.09 -23.34 2.89
N VAL A 687 17.15 -22.53 2.36
CA VAL A 687 17.44 -21.52 1.33
C VAL A 687 18.52 -20.55 1.83
N LYS A 688 18.37 -20.01 3.06
CA LYS A 688 19.35 -19.11 3.67
C LYS A 688 20.70 -19.76 3.88
N LYS A 689 20.73 -21.05 4.29
CA LYS A 689 21.99 -21.80 4.47
C LYS A 689 22.72 -22.01 3.14
N VAL A 690 22.00 -22.35 2.09
CA VAL A 690 22.59 -22.55 0.76
C VAL A 690 23.07 -21.21 0.16
N ALA A 691 22.29 -20.14 0.29
CA ALA A 691 22.72 -18.79 -0.13
C ALA A 691 24.02 -18.38 0.58
N GLN A 692 24.11 -18.58 1.89
CA GLN A 692 25.34 -18.33 2.63
C GLN A 692 26.52 -19.19 2.14
N SER A 693 26.27 -20.46 1.78
CA SER A 693 27.29 -21.31 1.22
C SER A 693 27.82 -20.79 -0.12
N PHE A 694 26.94 -20.26 -1.00
CA PHE A 694 27.33 -19.62 -2.25
C PHE A 694 28.21 -18.39 -2.01
N ILE A 695 27.80 -17.50 -1.10
CA ILE A 695 28.62 -16.31 -0.75
C ILE A 695 30.00 -16.70 -0.24
N ARG A 696 30.09 -17.78 0.59
CA ARG A 696 31.36 -18.26 1.16
C ARG A 696 32.33 -18.83 0.14
N THR A 697 31.88 -19.19 -1.05
CA THR A 697 32.79 -19.62 -2.14
C THR A 697 33.75 -18.53 -2.58
N GLY A 698 33.41 -17.26 -2.32
CA GLY A 698 34.17 -16.11 -2.81
C GLY A 698 33.87 -15.72 -4.25
N ALA A 699 33.31 -16.62 -5.08
CA ALA A 699 32.97 -16.39 -6.48
C ALA A 699 31.66 -15.59 -6.69
N VAL A 700 30.91 -15.34 -5.62
CA VAL A 700 29.57 -14.75 -5.65
C VAL A 700 29.58 -13.32 -5.11
N THR A 701 29.00 -12.39 -5.86
CA THR A 701 28.86 -10.99 -5.46
C THR A 701 27.69 -10.80 -4.51
N THR A 702 26.54 -11.42 -4.83
CA THR A 702 25.32 -11.33 -4.03
C THR A 702 24.37 -12.47 -4.38
N THR A 703 23.42 -12.72 -3.51
CA THR A 703 22.27 -13.60 -3.79
C THR A 703 20.96 -12.86 -3.56
N SER A 704 19.95 -13.15 -4.37
CA SER A 704 18.58 -12.65 -4.19
C SER A 704 17.67 -13.84 -3.91
N LEU A 705 17.00 -13.82 -2.76
CA LEU A 705 16.16 -14.92 -2.29
C LEU A 705 14.69 -14.60 -2.56
N ASN A 706 14.01 -15.46 -3.29
CA ASN A 706 12.57 -15.30 -3.53
C ASN A 706 11.75 -15.30 -2.25
N LEU A 707 12.14 -16.08 -1.27
CA LEU A 707 11.46 -16.13 0.03
C LEU A 707 11.42 -14.77 0.73
N GLU A 708 12.49 -13.97 0.64
CA GLU A 708 12.53 -12.64 1.26
C GLU A 708 11.68 -11.65 0.46
N ASN A 709 11.69 -11.74 -0.86
CA ASN A 709 10.77 -10.98 -1.71
C ASN A 709 9.30 -11.31 -1.39
N GLN A 710 8.96 -12.59 -1.18
CA GLN A 710 7.64 -13.01 -0.72
C GLN A 710 7.27 -12.38 0.64
N GLN A 711 8.18 -12.35 1.60
CA GLN A 711 7.95 -11.74 2.91
C GLN A 711 7.73 -10.23 2.84
N LEU A 712 8.47 -9.53 1.98
CA LEU A 712 8.26 -8.10 1.73
C LEU A 712 6.86 -7.82 1.19
N ILE A 713 6.41 -8.63 0.24
CA ILE A 713 5.07 -8.54 -0.34
C ILE A 713 4.00 -8.87 0.70
N ALA A 714 4.18 -9.96 1.46
CA ALA A 714 3.27 -10.37 2.52
C ALA A 714 3.06 -9.26 3.56
N ASN A 715 4.11 -8.53 3.94
CA ASN A 715 4.00 -7.42 4.87
C ASN A 715 3.15 -6.26 4.31
N VAL A 716 3.28 -5.96 3.01
CA VAL A 716 2.46 -4.95 2.33
C VAL A 716 0.99 -5.40 2.27
N ILE A 717 0.75 -6.66 1.89
CA ILE A 717 -0.59 -7.26 1.83
C ILE A 717 -1.25 -7.26 3.21
N ASN A 718 -0.53 -7.64 4.26
CA ASN A 718 -1.05 -7.65 5.64
C ASN A 718 -1.42 -6.25 6.12
N GLY A 719 -0.64 -5.23 5.77
CA GLY A 719 -0.99 -3.84 6.05
C GLY A 719 -2.28 -3.42 5.36
N LEU A 720 -2.42 -3.70 4.06
CA LEU A 720 -3.64 -3.43 3.30
C LEU A 720 -4.83 -4.23 3.82
N ASN A 721 -4.65 -5.50 4.15
CA ASN A 721 -5.71 -6.38 4.69
C ASN A 721 -6.33 -5.81 5.96
N THR A 722 -5.51 -5.28 6.87
CA THR A 722 -6.02 -4.64 8.09
C THR A 722 -6.95 -3.47 7.78
N VAL A 723 -6.58 -2.62 6.82
CA VAL A 723 -7.42 -1.49 6.39
C VAL A 723 -8.72 -2.00 5.77
N ILE A 724 -8.65 -3.00 4.90
CA ILE A 724 -9.82 -3.58 4.22
C ILE A 724 -10.79 -4.21 5.22
N VAL A 725 -10.30 -4.93 6.24
CA VAL A 725 -11.13 -5.49 7.31
C VAL A 725 -11.89 -4.39 8.05
N VAL A 726 -11.26 -3.26 8.35
CA VAL A 726 -11.93 -2.10 8.95
C VAL A 726 -13.01 -1.54 8.03
N LEU A 727 -12.73 -1.44 6.72
CA LEU A 727 -13.71 -0.97 5.74
C LEU A 727 -14.92 -1.91 5.64
N ILE A 728 -14.69 -3.23 5.63
CA ILE A 728 -15.76 -4.25 5.64
C ILE A 728 -16.59 -4.13 6.91
N ALA A 729 -15.95 -3.93 8.06
CA ALA A 729 -16.67 -3.75 9.33
C ALA A 729 -17.58 -2.49 9.29
N ILE A 730 -17.06 -1.37 8.80
CA ILE A 730 -17.84 -0.12 8.63
C ILE A 730 -19.02 -0.36 7.67
N ALA A 731 -18.78 -1.03 6.53
CA ALA A 731 -19.82 -1.35 5.55
C ALA A 731 -20.91 -2.27 6.15
N THR A 732 -20.51 -3.24 6.99
CA THR A 732 -21.44 -4.15 7.69
C THR A 732 -22.32 -3.39 8.70
N ILE A 733 -21.71 -2.48 9.48
CA ILE A 733 -22.46 -1.63 10.43
C ILE A 733 -23.41 -0.71 9.67
N LEU A 734 -22.94 -0.12 8.56
CA LEU A 734 -23.80 0.69 7.68
C LEU A 734 -24.99 -0.13 7.17
N ALA A 735 -24.76 -1.34 6.68
CA ALA A 735 -25.82 -2.24 6.23
C ALA A 735 -26.86 -2.52 7.32
N MET A 736 -26.39 -2.76 8.56
CA MET A 736 -27.26 -2.96 9.71
C MET A 736 -28.15 -1.73 9.99
N VAL A 737 -27.57 -0.53 10.02
CA VAL A 737 -28.29 0.72 10.28
C VAL A 737 -29.28 1.01 9.16
N VAL A 738 -28.86 0.84 7.89
CA VAL A 738 -29.70 1.07 6.71
C VAL A 738 -30.89 0.10 6.70
N LEU A 739 -30.64 -1.20 6.83
CA LEU A 739 -31.69 -2.22 6.83
C LEU A 739 -32.65 -2.06 8.02
N TYR A 740 -32.13 -1.75 9.22
CA TYR A 740 -32.96 -1.42 10.38
C TYR A 740 -33.87 -0.23 10.10
N ASN A 741 -33.31 0.87 9.60
CA ASN A 741 -34.08 2.07 9.29
C ASN A 741 -35.17 1.80 8.24
N LEU A 742 -34.82 1.11 7.15
CA LEU A 742 -35.78 0.76 6.09
C LEU A 742 -36.89 -0.17 6.58
N THR A 743 -36.54 -1.18 7.38
CA THR A 743 -37.50 -2.14 7.94
C THR A 743 -38.43 -1.46 8.95
N ASN A 744 -37.87 -0.65 9.85
CA ASN A 744 -38.68 0.11 10.84
C ASN A 744 -39.65 1.06 10.13
N ILE A 745 -39.22 1.68 9.05
CA ILE A 745 -40.03 2.50 8.17
C ILE A 745 -41.18 1.70 7.57
N ASN A 746 -40.91 0.55 6.97
CA ASN A 746 -41.92 -0.29 6.33
C ASN A 746 -43.00 -0.77 7.33
N VAL A 747 -42.62 -1.11 8.56
CA VAL A 747 -43.55 -1.55 9.62
C VAL A 747 -44.42 -0.39 10.11
N SER A 748 -43.81 0.77 10.42
CA SER A 748 -44.54 1.94 10.93
C SER A 748 -45.60 2.46 9.96
N GLU A 749 -45.32 2.47 8.63
CA GLU A 749 -46.30 2.90 7.62
C GLU A 749 -47.53 2.02 7.53
N ARG A 750 -47.44 0.79 7.93
CA ARG A 750 -48.46 -0.22 7.73
C ARG A 750 -49.14 -0.64 9.02
N ILE A 751 -48.82 -0.03 10.16
CA ILE A 751 -49.39 -0.41 11.46
C ILE A 751 -50.92 -0.47 11.43
N ARG A 752 -51.58 0.55 10.85
CA ARG A 752 -53.08 0.54 10.73
C ARG A 752 -53.59 -0.60 9.85
N GLY A 753 -52.97 -0.80 8.66
CA GLY A 753 -53.35 -1.91 7.76
C GLY A 753 -53.10 -3.28 8.41
N LEU A 754 -52.00 -3.41 9.19
CA LEU A 754 -51.68 -4.62 9.91
C LEU A 754 -52.67 -4.89 11.08
N SER A 755 -53.04 -3.84 11.80
CA SER A 755 -54.07 -3.93 12.84
C SER A 755 -55.42 -4.37 12.26
N THR A 756 -55.84 -3.84 11.11
CA THR A 756 -57.02 -4.29 10.38
C THR A 756 -56.92 -5.77 9.99
N ILE A 757 -55.79 -6.24 9.49
CA ILE A 757 -55.57 -7.63 9.09
C ILE A 757 -55.61 -8.55 10.35
N LYS A 758 -55.00 -8.10 11.47
CA LYS A 758 -55.06 -8.84 12.74
C LYS A 758 -56.52 -8.96 13.28
N VAL A 759 -57.28 -7.88 13.21
CA VAL A 759 -58.71 -7.89 13.62
C VAL A 759 -59.51 -8.82 12.72
N LEU A 760 -59.16 -9.00 11.46
CA LEU A 760 -59.77 -9.96 10.52
C LEU A 760 -59.36 -11.41 10.81
N GLY A 761 -58.57 -11.69 11.87
CA GLY A 761 -58.26 -13.05 12.33
C GLY A 761 -56.97 -13.65 11.81
N PHE A 762 -56.07 -12.86 11.18
CA PHE A 762 -54.78 -13.38 10.75
C PHE A 762 -53.80 -13.52 11.92
N PHE A 763 -53.01 -14.60 11.91
CA PHE A 763 -52.01 -14.85 12.94
C PHE A 763 -50.83 -13.88 12.85
N ASP A 764 -50.17 -13.58 13.96
CA ASP A 764 -49.01 -12.66 14.00
C ASP A 764 -47.89 -13.03 12.99
N ARG A 765 -47.69 -14.33 12.77
CA ARG A 765 -46.71 -14.86 11.82
C ARG A 765 -47.08 -14.52 10.36
N GLU A 766 -48.35 -14.58 10.03
CA GLU A 766 -48.85 -14.26 8.67
C GLU A 766 -48.75 -12.77 8.39
N VAL A 767 -49.09 -11.95 9.38
CA VAL A 767 -48.97 -10.50 9.32
C VAL A 767 -47.49 -10.07 9.15
N THR A 768 -46.59 -10.69 9.89
CA THR A 768 -45.13 -10.45 9.75
C THR A 768 -44.66 -10.86 8.37
N MET A 769 -45.08 -12.04 7.88
CA MET A 769 -44.66 -12.53 6.55
C MET A 769 -45.19 -11.65 5.42
N TYR A 770 -46.34 -11.01 5.59
CA TYR A 770 -46.91 -10.08 4.61
C TYR A 770 -46.00 -8.89 4.36
N ILE A 771 -45.37 -8.33 5.40
CA ILE A 771 -44.37 -7.23 5.25
C ILE A 771 -43.05 -7.78 4.69
N TYR A 772 -42.61 -8.92 5.23
CA TYR A 772 -41.30 -9.45 4.89
C TYR A 772 -41.18 -9.96 3.46
N ARG A 773 -42.26 -10.40 2.82
CA ARG A 773 -42.23 -10.73 1.37
C ARG A 773 -41.75 -9.56 0.51
N GLU A 774 -42.23 -8.35 0.79
CA GLU A 774 -41.77 -7.14 0.07
C GLU A 774 -40.32 -6.85 0.39
N THR A 775 -39.95 -6.91 1.66
CA THR A 775 -38.55 -6.68 2.08
C THR A 775 -37.60 -7.69 1.45
N ILE A 776 -37.96 -8.99 1.42
CA ILE A 776 -37.16 -10.03 0.78
C ILE A 776 -36.95 -9.76 -0.72
N ILE A 777 -38.04 -9.43 -1.47
CA ILE A 777 -37.94 -9.12 -2.89
C ILE A 777 -37.01 -7.92 -3.13
N LEU A 778 -37.17 -6.84 -2.37
CA LEU A 778 -36.39 -5.63 -2.51
C LEU A 778 -34.91 -5.87 -2.11
N THR A 779 -34.67 -6.66 -1.07
CA THR A 779 -33.31 -7.03 -0.66
C THR A 779 -32.64 -7.90 -1.72
N THR A 780 -33.37 -8.88 -2.30
CA THR A 780 -32.82 -9.72 -3.38
C THR A 780 -32.46 -8.89 -4.60
N LEU A 781 -33.34 -7.98 -5.02
CA LEU A 781 -33.04 -7.04 -6.10
C LEU A 781 -31.85 -6.14 -5.75
N GLY A 782 -31.80 -5.63 -4.51
CA GLY A 782 -30.68 -4.85 -4.02
C GLY A 782 -29.37 -5.63 -4.03
N ILE A 783 -29.36 -6.91 -3.67
CA ILE A 783 -28.18 -7.78 -3.75
C ILE A 783 -27.70 -7.93 -5.21
N LEU A 784 -28.61 -8.17 -6.16
CA LEU A 784 -28.23 -8.31 -7.58
C LEU A 784 -27.62 -7.02 -8.14
N PHE A 785 -28.23 -5.88 -7.86
CA PHE A 785 -27.66 -4.59 -8.25
C PHE A 785 -26.37 -4.29 -7.50
N GLY A 786 -26.27 -4.73 -6.22
CA GLY A 786 -25.07 -4.63 -5.40
C GLY A 786 -23.88 -5.43 -5.97
N TYR A 787 -24.14 -6.58 -6.57
CA TYR A 787 -23.12 -7.36 -7.26
C TYR A 787 -22.53 -6.60 -8.44
N LEU A 788 -23.40 -6.05 -9.31
CA LEU A 788 -22.96 -5.28 -10.48
C LEU A 788 -22.16 -4.04 -10.03
N PHE A 789 -22.68 -3.32 -9.05
CA PHE A 789 -22.03 -2.13 -8.50
C PHE A 789 -20.70 -2.45 -7.82
N GLY A 790 -20.67 -3.52 -6.98
CA GLY A 790 -19.47 -3.96 -6.28
C GLY A 790 -18.38 -4.46 -7.22
N TYR A 791 -18.75 -5.18 -8.28
CA TYR A 791 -17.83 -5.60 -9.34
C TYR A 791 -17.20 -4.39 -10.03
N GLY A 792 -18.01 -3.38 -10.40
CA GLY A 792 -17.49 -2.15 -11.01
C GLY A 792 -16.56 -1.36 -10.09
N LEU A 793 -16.89 -1.24 -8.79
CA LEU A 793 -16.02 -0.61 -7.79
C LEU A 793 -14.72 -1.37 -7.59
N HIS A 794 -14.79 -2.71 -7.53
CA HIS A 794 -13.63 -3.57 -7.42
C HIS A 794 -12.69 -3.37 -8.61
N ALA A 795 -13.21 -3.45 -9.84
CA ALA A 795 -12.43 -3.25 -11.07
C ALA A 795 -11.76 -1.86 -11.08
N PHE A 796 -12.48 -0.81 -10.69
CA PHE A 796 -11.92 0.55 -10.59
C PHE A 796 -10.75 0.63 -9.60
N ILE A 797 -10.88 -0.02 -8.43
CA ILE A 797 -9.83 -0.02 -7.41
C ILE A 797 -8.65 -0.87 -7.85
N MET A 798 -8.86 -2.01 -8.51
CA MET A 798 -7.78 -2.87 -9.01
C MET A 798 -6.89 -2.18 -10.04
N ILE A 799 -7.41 -1.21 -10.77
CA ILE A 799 -6.62 -0.38 -11.70
C ILE A 799 -5.80 0.68 -10.94
N ASN A 800 -6.37 1.32 -9.91
CA ASN A 800 -5.80 2.51 -9.27
C ASN A 800 -5.03 2.25 -7.96
N LEU A 801 -5.29 1.13 -7.27
CA LEU A 801 -4.67 0.81 -5.97
C LEU A 801 -3.26 0.23 -6.09
N PRO A 802 -2.91 -0.60 -7.11
CA PRO A 802 -1.58 -1.18 -7.20
C PRO A 802 -0.50 -0.12 -7.35
N PRO A 803 0.65 -0.29 -6.68
CA PRO A 803 1.81 0.56 -6.91
C PRO A 803 2.36 0.36 -8.32
N ASP A 804 3.21 1.31 -8.76
CA ASP A 804 3.79 1.24 -10.11
C ASP A 804 4.63 -0.03 -10.34
N ASN A 805 5.22 -0.60 -9.28
CA ASN A 805 6.03 -1.84 -9.35
C ASN A 805 5.25 -3.13 -9.13
N ALA A 806 3.92 -3.08 -9.03
CA ALA A 806 3.09 -4.26 -8.83
C ALA A 806 1.80 -4.21 -9.64
N MET A 807 1.26 -5.38 -9.91
CA MET A 807 -0.07 -5.60 -10.48
C MET A 807 -0.87 -6.46 -9.50
N PHE A 808 -2.15 -6.14 -9.31
CA PHE A 808 -3.01 -6.97 -8.48
C PHE A 808 -3.83 -7.90 -9.36
N ASP A 809 -4.26 -9.01 -8.79
CA ASP A 809 -5.13 -9.96 -9.46
C ASP A 809 -6.56 -9.40 -9.48
N ASP A 810 -7.13 -9.21 -10.65
CA ASP A 810 -8.49 -8.69 -10.84
C ASP A 810 -9.58 -9.79 -10.76
N SER A 811 -9.18 -11.04 -10.54
CA SER A 811 -10.10 -12.18 -10.46
C SER A 811 -11.02 -12.06 -9.25
N MET A 812 -12.32 -12.21 -9.47
CA MET A 812 -13.31 -12.31 -8.41
C MET A 812 -13.84 -13.76 -8.33
N TYR A 813 -13.84 -14.29 -7.11
CA TYR A 813 -14.32 -15.64 -6.86
C TYR A 813 -15.82 -15.64 -6.50
N PRO A 814 -16.58 -16.71 -6.86
CA PRO A 814 -18.00 -16.82 -6.47
C PRO A 814 -18.23 -16.72 -4.95
N LEU A 815 -17.25 -17.12 -4.15
CA LEU A 815 -17.30 -17.01 -2.69
C LEU A 815 -17.42 -15.57 -2.20
N ASN A 816 -16.87 -14.59 -2.92
CA ASN A 816 -16.95 -13.17 -2.57
C ASN A 816 -18.41 -12.67 -2.64
N PHE A 817 -19.14 -13.09 -3.66
CA PHE A 817 -20.55 -12.79 -3.82
C PHE A 817 -21.40 -13.51 -2.76
N LEU A 818 -21.08 -14.77 -2.46
CA LEU A 818 -21.78 -15.56 -1.45
C LEU A 818 -21.65 -14.93 -0.05
N ILE A 819 -20.44 -14.60 0.40
CA ILE A 819 -20.20 -13.97 1.72
C ILE A 819 -20.91 -12.62 1.80
N SER A 820 -20.81 -11.81 0.72
CA SER A 820 -21.46 -10.50 0.64
C SER A 820 -23.00 -10.60 0.67
N THR A 821 -23.58 -11.74 0.34
CA THR A 821 -25.02 -12.02 0.45
C THR A 821 -25.39 -12.51 1.85
N ILE A 822 -24.61 -13.40 2.44
CA ILE A 822 -24.88 -13.97 3.77
C ILE A 822 -25.00 -12.87 4.81
N ILE A 823 -24.14 -11.85 4.79
CA ILE A 823 -24.14 -10.76 5.78
C ILE A 823 -25.48 -10.01 5.79
N PRO A 824 -25.99 -9.40 4.69
CA PRO A 824 -27.27 -8.73 4.66
C PRO A 824 -28.46 -9.69 4.95
N CYS A 825 -28.39 -10.95 4.51
CA CYS A 825 -29.40 -11.95 4.80
C CYS A 825 -29.50 -12.23 6.30
N LEU A 826 -28.37 -12.42 6.99
CA LEU A 826 -28.35 -12.61 8.46
C LEU A 826 -28.88 -11.37 9.19
N ILE A 827 -28.49 -10.17 8.76
CA ILE A 827 -29.03 -8.92 9.31
C ILE A 827 -30.55 -8.86 9.13
N THR A 828 -31.04 -9.16 7.91
CA THR A 828 -32.49 -9.14 7.60
C THR A 828 -33.27 -10.16 8.44
N LEU A 829 -32.72 -11.36 8.65
CA LEU A 829 -33.30 -12.38 9.52
C LEU A 829 -33.33 -11.93 10.97
N GLY A 830 -32.23 -11.35 11.49
CA GLY A 830 -32.22 -10.79 12.85
C GLY A 830 -33.24 -9.67 13.05
N LEU A 831 -33.36 -8.79 12.05
CA LEU A 831 -34.36 -7.72 12.04
C LEU A 831 -35.79 -8.28 11.96
N ALA A 832 -36.01 -9.38 11.21
CA ALA A 832 -37.32 -10.04 11.18
C ALA A 832 -37.77 -10.49 12.57
N PHE A 833 -36.86 -11.05 13.35
CA PHE A 833 -37.16 -11.48 14.73
C PHE A 833 -37.49 -10.30 15.65
N ILE A 834 -36.72 -9.20 15.54
CA ILE A 834 -36.98 -7.97 16.35
C ILE A 834 -38.32 -7.35 15.97
N MET A 835 -38.61 -7.24 14.69
CA MET A 835 -39.86 -6.64 14.21
C MET A 835 -41.07 -7.52 14.43
N HIS A 836 -40.92 -8.85 14.41
CA HIS A 836 -41.99 -9.78 14.81
C HIS A 836 -42.46 -9.51 16.24
N ARG A 837 -41.54 -9.35 17.20
CA ARG A 837 -41.85 -8.95 18.57
C ARG A 837 -42.59 -7.61 18.61
N LYS A 838 -42.09 -6.60 17.91
CA LYS A 838 -42.70 -5.26 17.85
C LYS A 838 -44.09 -5.28 17.25
N ILE A 839 -44.38 -6.11 16.23
CA ILE A 839 -45.71 -6.24 15.60
C ILE A 839 -46.64 -6.99 16.54
N ARG A 840 -46.19 -7.99 17.29
CA ARG A 840 -46.97 -8.72 18.28
C ARG A 840 -47.46 -7.80 19.39
N ASP A 841 -46.62 -6.92 19.89
CA ASP A 841 -46.87 -6.04 21.03
C ASP A 841 -47.64 -4.75 20.66
N VAL A 842 -48.12 -4.58 19.39
CA VAL A 842 -48.95 -3.44 18.96
C VAL A 842 -50.37 -3.62 19.48
N ASP A 843 -50.88 -2.64 20.26
CA ASP A 843 -52.27 -2.56 20.65
C ASP A 843 -53.17 -2.24 19.46
N MET A 844 -54.04 -3.20 19.12
CA MET A 844 -54.92 -3.11 17.95
C MET A 844 -56.02 -2.06 18.13
N LEU A 845 -56.52 -1.87 19.37
CA LEU A 845 -57.56 -0.90 19.67
C LEU A 845 -57.07 0.53 19.57
N GLU A 846 -55.88 0.80 20.08
CA GLU A 846 -55.27 2.12 20.02
C GLU A 846 -54.89 2.50 18.58
N ALA A 847 -54.39 1.54 17.79
CA ALA A 847 -54.00 1.75 16.38
C ALA A 847 -55.21 2.02 15.46
N LEU A 848 -56.43 1.56 15.83
CA LEU A 848 -57.67 1.82 15.07
C LEU A 848 -58.41 3.07 15.56
N LYS A 849 -58.35 3.40 16.88
CA LYS A 849 -58.97 4.57 17.49
C LYS A 849 -58.36 5.93 17.13
N SER A 850 -57.16 5.98 16.56
CA SER A 850 -56.46 7.23 16.27
C SER A 850 -57.02 8.02 15.07
N VAL A 851 -58.33 7.86 14.75
CA VAL A 851 -58.96 8.53 13.59
C VAL A 851 -60.16 9.44 14.00
N ASP A 852 -60.54 9.45 15.27
CA ASP A 852 -61.56 10.37 15.75
C ASP A 852 -61.02 11.65 16.37
#